data_894dbbf91f264ec16bb50765a201aef3
#
_entry.id   894dbbf91f264ec16bb50765a201aef3
#
_cell.length_a   1.000
_cell.length_b   1.000
_cell.length_c   1.000
_cell.angle_alpha   90.00
_cell.angle_beta   90.00
_cell.angle_gamma   90.00
#
_symmetry.space_group_name_H-M   'P 1'
#
loop_
_entity.id
_entity.type
_entity.pdbx_description
1 polymer ?
#
loop_
_entity_poly.entity_id
_entity_poly.type
_entity_poly.pdbx_seq_one_letter_code
_entity_poly.pdbx_strand_id
1 'polypeptide(L)'
;MKYGNYLSERKLQLPEEWQQVFIDYEGLKNFIKEHIAPACLKPTLANQQSWPTPNAAASPIIGGSFTPAATKEDLNAFSAVIASRLTVIQIKVPEFLTQLDQQVADVSNFTTTQTRKIYEDYGAFQGSQIGLGLVSTTGSNGDSNGTAAAATSTTETSEDSLETLLQSVLKLERYIFLNYTGIVKIIKKMDRHAGLGISEAYLGRVWKLPFARAEQLSSLKKELMEKLSGVLTKISTIGAQQDAAIGRSSEAPFSPLALNFKADSPVMMWRPTALKSTEKTWFPPGPLLPHQRVLISMSGPHGTDIIGTLLACAAKYQCAVDDFSFARLYHNVTFAILITIKNDDMDIFKDLAAAAKRWDATLTFDILDSLKKDPHFGNYVPGSLEDAPYEGRLKYTATVLCQHGLTSAFLSDWTKLLLENKISVEKMVRLNEGQLSCADYKLSIPSNLSMDKFREALFQLSADHGTDVALQPYDVFRKHKRLVVFDMDSTLIQQEVIDEIARHAGVMEKVSEITEAAMNGEIDFKESLKRRVALLKGTPVAVLDTVREQLTFTEDALYLCKALKKIGFKLAVISGGFMPLALHVKNVLGLDYAFANQLKVSPDGLYLTGETVGPIVSGERKAELLEVIAQAESVTLDQVIAVGDGANDLWMLAKAGLGIAFNAKPRVQQKARARINQKSLKYVLYLLGYEDAEIRQLANS
;
A
#
# COMPACT_ATOMS: atom_id res chain seq x y z
N MET A 1 11.03 18.90 -14.00
CA MET A 1 11.98 18.58 -15.11
C MET A 1 11.36 17.48 -15.99
N LYS A 2 11.36 17.62 -17.33
CA LYS A 2 10.86 16.56 -18.20
C LYS A 2 11.86 15.41 -18.17
N TYR A 3 11.40 14.14 -18.15
CA TYR A 3 12.30 12.98 -17.99
C TYR A 3 13.40 12.87 -19.03
N GLY A 4 13.13 13.27 -20.27
CA GLY A 4 14.16 13.32 -21.32
C GLY A 4 15.36 14.18 -20.95
N ASN A 5 15.13 15.37 -20.41
CA ASN A 5 16.21 16.25 -19.94
C ASN A 5 16.98 15.63 -18.76
N TYR A 6 16.25 15.02 -17.80
CA TYR A 6 16.87 14.28 -16.70
C TYR A 6 17.74 13.12 -17.19
N LEU A 7 17.26 12.36 -18.16
CA LEU A 7 18.02 11.25 -18.74
C LEU A 7 19.28 11.74 -19.46
N SER A 8 19.18 12.82 -20.23
CA SER A 8 20.32 13.42 -20.95
C SER A 8 21.39 13.91 -20.00
N GLU A 9 21.04 14.62 -18.93
CA GLU A 9 22.00 15.08 -17.90
C GLU A 9 22.70 13.92 -17.19
N ARG A 10 21.95 12.86 -16.86
CA ARG A 10 22.51 11.71 -16.14
C ARG A 10 23.33 10.78 -17.02
N LYS A 11 23.00 10.70 -18.30
CA LYS A 11 23.77 9.96 -19.32
C LYS A 11 25.20 10.52 -19.44
N LEU A 12 25.38 11.84 -19.39
CA LEU A 12 26.68 12.51 -19.47
C LEU A 12 27.62 12.18 -18.28
N GLN A 13 27.09 11.66 -17.19
CA GLN A 13 27.87 11.25 -16.01
C GLN A 13 28.43 9.82 -16.10
N LEU A 14 28.16 9.12 -17.20
CA LEU A 14 28.66 7.78 -17.49
C LEU A 14 29.78 7.83 -18.52
N PRO A 15 30.65 6.80 -18.60
CA PRO A 15 31.70 6.73 -19.62
C PRO A 15 31.15 6.93 -21.02
N GLU A 16 31.89 7.60 -21.91
CA GLU A 16 31.45 7.92 -23.28
C GLU A 16 31.05 6.67 -24.07
N GLU A 17 31.80 5.59 -23.91
CA GLU A 17 31.49 4.30 -24.54
C GLU A 17 30.12 3.75 -24.10
N TRP A 18 29.71 3.99 -22.88
CA TRP A 18 28.41 3.55 -22.35
C TRP A 18 27.26 4.43 -22.82
N GLN A 19 27.55 5.66 -23.19
CA GLN A 19 26.54 6.61 -23.67
C GLN A 19 26.00 6.24 -25.06
N GLN A 20 26.72 5.43 -25.82
CA GLN A 20 26.32 5.01 -27.17
C GLN A 20 25.22 3.94 -27.13
N VAL A 21 25.16 3.11 -26.09
CA VAL A 21 24.20 2.01 -25.94
C VAL A 21 23.16 2.38 -24.87
N PHE A 22 22.29 3.31 -25.21
CA PHE A 22 21.18 3.74 -24.35
C PHE A 22 19.86 3.61 -25.09
N ILE A 23 18.76 3.42 -24.32
CA ILE A 23 17.42 3.55 -24.87
C ILE A 23 17.26 4.96 -25.47
N ASP A 24 16.97 5.02 -26.76
CA ASP A 24 16.66 6.28 -27.46
C ASP A 24 15.25 6.78 -27.07
N TYR A 25 15.16 7.30 -25.87
CA TYR A 25 13.90 7.77 -25.28
C TYR A 25 13.26 8.91 -26.10
N GLU A 26 14.06 9.84 -26.64
CA GLU A 26 13.52 10.96 -27.42
C GLU A 26 13.10 10.53 -28.82
N GLY A 27 13.87 9.66 -29.50
CA GLY A 27 13.48 9.08 -30.79
C GLY A 27 12.17 8.28 -30.70
N LEU A 28 12.06 7.38 -29.71
CA LEU A 28 10.85 6.62 -29.46
C LEU A 28 9.67 7.52 -29.05
N LYS A 29 9.91 8.58 -28.30
CA LYS A 29 8.89 9.56 -27.92
C LYS A 29 8.40 10.37 -29.15
N ASN A 30 9.29 10.72 -30.05
CA ASN A 30 8.93 11.38 -31.31
C ASN A 30 8.15 10.43 -32.21
N PHE A 31 8.55 9.17 -32.31
CA PHE A 31 7.77 8.15 -33.04
C PHE A 31 6.32 8.07 -32.52
N ILE A 32 6.13 8.06 -31.19
CA ILE A 32 4.77 8.08 -30.60
C ILE A 32 4.01 9.34 -31.01
N LYS A 33 4.65 10.51 -31.00
CA LYS A 33 4.01 11.78 -31.35
C LYS A 33 3.62 11.85 -32.83
N GLU A 34 4.46 11.35 -33.71
CA GLU A 34 4.27 11.48 -35.16
C GLU A 34 3.36 10.40 -35.72
N HIS A 35 3.45 9.18 -35.22
CA HIS A 35 2.81 8.03 -35.81
C HIS A 35 1.67 7.41 -35.02
N ILE A 36 1.66 7.53 -33.67
CA ILE A 36 0.66 6.89 -32.80
C ILE A 36 -0.36 7.91 -32.26
N ALA A 37 0.10 9.01 -31.70
CA ALA A 37 -0.77 9.98 -31.05
C ALA A 37 -1.79 10.65 -31.99
N PRO A 38 -1.46 11.05 -33.24
CA PRO A 38 -2.42 11.72 -34.11
C PRO A 38 -3.64 10.89 -34.46
N ALA A 39 -3.44 9.59 -34.67
CA ALA A 39 -4.52 8.66 -35.03
C ALA A 39 -5.36 8.19 -33.84
N CYS A 40 -4.87 8.40 -32.62
CA CYS A 40 -5.54 8.03 -31.38
C CYS A 40 -6.18 9.22 -30.63
N LEU A 41 -6.02 10.45 -31.12
CA LEU A 41 -6.75 11.61 -30.62
C LEU A 41 -8.25 11.37 -30.82
N LYS A 42 -9.04 11.56 -29.75
CA LYS A 42 -10.50 11.60 -29.85
C LYS A 42 -10.85 12.59 -30.96
N PRO A 43 -11.79 12.28 -31.88
CA PRO A 43 -12.25 13.25 -32.83
C PRO A 43 -12.77 14.45 -32.02
N THR A 44 -12.05 15.54 -32.02
CA THR A 44 -12.58 16.83 -31.64
C THR A 44 -13.62 17.12 -32.71
N LEU A 45 -14.90 17.01 -32.35
CA LEU A 45 -15.97 17.58 -33.14
C LEU A 45 -15.62 19.06 -33.34
N ALA A 46 -15.03 19.32 -34.51
CA ALA A 46 -14.85 20.67 -35.02
C ALA A 46 -16.24 21.17 -35.36
N ASN A 47 -16.95 21.64 -34.40
CA ASN A 47 -18.05 22.55 -34.32
C ASN A 47 -18.73 22.36 -32.95
N GLN A 48 -18.05 22.76 -31.89
CA GLN A 48 -18.76 23.20 -30.69
C GLN A 48 -19.31 24.61 -30.98
N GLN A 49 -20.43 24.67 -31.65
CA GLN A 49 -21.37 25.73 -31.37
C GLN A 49 -21.80 25.55 -29.93
N SER A 50 -21.48 26.56 -29.13
CA SER A 50 -21.80 26.73 -27.73
C SER A 50 -23.18 26.17 -27.37
N TRP A 51 -23.21 25.15 -26.52
CA TRP A 51 -24.44 24.82 -25.80
C TRP A 51 -24.71 25.95 -24.80
N PRO A 52 -25.91 26.55 -24.82
CA PRO A 52 -26.27 27.57 -23.84
C PRO A 52 -26.34 26.89 -22.44
N THR A 53 -25.65 27.48 -21.48
CA THR A 53 -25.85 27.22 -20.06
C THR A 53 -27.33 27.40 -19.72
N PRO A 54 -27.99 26.52 -18.98
CA PRO A 54 -29.35 26.74 -18.53
C PRO A 54 -29.34 27.80 -17.42
N ASN A 55 -29.62 29.01 -17.79
CA ASN A 55 -30.13 30.01 -16.85
C ASN A 55 -31.61 29.78 -16.65
N ALA A 56 -32.02 29.89 -15.40
CA ALA A 56 -33.35 29.66 -14.91
C ALA A 56 -34.44 30.48 -15.65
N ALA A 57 -35.65 29.93 -15.64
CA ALA A 57 -36.93 30.50 -15.93
C ALA A 57 -37.33 30.66 -17.42
N ALA A 58 -38.04 29.65 -17.94
CA ALA A 58 -39.25 29.79 -18.72
C ALA A 58 -39.92 28.43 -19.01
N SER A 59 -41.20 28.38 -18.81
CA SER A 59 -42.15 27.29 -18.95
C SER A 59 -42.35 26.77 -20.39
N PRO A 60 -43.16 25.71 -20.60
CA PRO A 60 -42.91 24.66 -21.57
C PRO A 60 -43.54 24.96 -22.96
N ILE A 61 -42.87 24.50 -24.02
CA ILE A 61 -43.49 24.29 -25.31
C ILE A 61 -43.26 22.87 -25.78
N ILE A 62 -44.35 22.25 -26.14
CA ILE A 62 -44.59 20.90 -26.57
C ILE A 62 -43.91 20.59 -27.92
N GLY A 63 -43.33 19.40 -28.06
CA GLY A 63 -43.28 18.66 -29.31
C GLY A 63 -42.07 18.91 -30.20
N GLY A 64 -41.21 17.91 -30.30
CA GLY A 64 -40.21 17.80 -31.34
C GLY A 64 -39.19 16.68 -31.05
N SER A 65 -39.44 15.50 -31.57
CA SER A 65 -38.44 14.42 -31.65
C SER A 65 -37.28 14.88 -32.54
N PHE A 66 -36.11 15.06 -31.94
CA PHE A 66 -34.85 15.18 -32.69
C PHE A 66 -33.89 14.09 -32.24
N THR A 67 -33.92 12.98 -32.95
CA THR A 67 -32.74 12.18 -33.17
C THR A 67 -32.04 12.78 -34.38
N PRO A 68 -30.82 13.35 -34.27
CA PRO A 68 -30.06 13.67 -35.49
C PRO A 68 -29.65 12.35 -36.09
N ALA A 69 -30.23 11.98 -37.21
CA ALA A 69 -29.77 10.91 -38.05
C ALA A 69 -28.34 11.29 -38.47
N ALA A 70 -27.33 10.45 -38.11
CA ALA A 70 -25.95 10.63 -38.52
C ALA A 70 -25.92 10.76 -40.05
N THR A 71 -25.32 11.83 -40.55
CA THR A 71 -25.22 12.05 -42.00
C THR A 71 -24.26 11.01 -42.61
N LYS A 72 -24.38 10.76 -43.90
CA LYS A 72 -23.48 9.87 -44.61
C LYS A 72 -22.02 10.34 -44.54
N GLU A 73 -21.82 11.66 -44.39
CA GLU A 73 -20.52 12.27 -44.16
C GLU A 73 -19.98 11.98 -42.76
N ASP A 74 -20.81 11.97 -41.72
CA ASP A 74 -20.42 11.60 -40.36
C ASP A 74 -20.00 10.11 -40.26
N LEU A 75 -20.73 9.23 -40.96
CA LEU A 75 -20.42 7.81 -41.06
C LEU A 75 -19.10 7.57 -41.83
N ASN A 76 -18.86 8.31 -42.89
CA ASN A 76 -17.58 8.22 -43.64
C ASN A 76 -16.41 8.75 -42.81
N ALA A 77 -16.57 9.85 -42.12
CA ALA A 77 -15.57 10.40 -41.18
C ALA A 77 -15.24 9.43 -40.06
N PHE A 78 -16.27 8.80 -39.47
CA PHE A 78 -16.11 7.80 -38.44
C PHE A 78 -15.40 6.54 -38.94
N SER A 79 -15.75 6.07 -40.15
CA SER A 79 -15.10 4.94 -40.81
C SER A 79 -13.63 5.22 -41.11
N ALA A 80 -13.29 6.44 -41.54
CA ALA A 80 -11.91 6.87 -41.78
C ALA A 80 -11.07 6.91 -40.49
N VAL A 81 -11.68 7.38 -39.37
CA VAL A 81 -11.02 7.37 -38.05
C VAL A 81 -10.75 5.93 -37.57
N ILE A 82 -11.73 5.04 -37.75
CA ILE A 82 -11.55 3.62 -37.38
C ILE A 82 -10.46 2.99 -38.23
N ALA A 83 -10.45 3.20 -39.57
CA ALA A 83 -9.43 2.66 -40.46
C ALA A 83 -8.03 3.18 -40.09
N SER A 84 -7.89 4.49 -39.82
CA SER A 84 -6.63 5.08 -39.37
C SER A 84 -6.15 4.46 -38.05
N ARG A 85 -7.05 4.28 -37.09
CA ARG A 85 -6.73 3.67 -35.78
C ARG A 85 -6.34 2.19 -35.90
N LEU A 86 -7.02 1.43 -36.78
CA LEU A 86 -6.68 0.04 -37.07
C LEU A 86 -5.29 -0.06 -37.71
N THR A 87 -4.96 0.83 -38.65
CA THR A 87 -3.63 0.90 -39.27
C THR A 87 -2.55 1.16 -38.23
N VAL A 88 -2.76 2.07 -37.30
CA VAL A 88 -1.81 2.34 -36.21
C VAL A 88 -1.63 1.10 -35.33
N ILE A 89 -2.71 0.44 -34.92
CA ILE A 89 -2.65 -0.75 -34.06
C ILE A 89 -1.97 -1.90 -34.76
N GLN A 90 -2.25 -2.13 -36.07
CA GLN A 90 -1.75 -3.27 -36.83
C GLN A 90 -0.33 -3.08 -37.37
N ILE A 91 0.10 -1.86 -37.63
CA ILE A 91 1.39 -1.58 -38.29
C ILE A 91 2.31 -0.77 -37.38
N LYS A 92 1.88 0.37 -36.89
CA LYS A 92 2.76 1.30 -36.15
C LYS A 92 3.09 0.89 -34.74
N VAL A 93 2.18 0.24 -34.03
CA VAL A 93 2.48 -0.31 -32.68
C VAL A 93 3.45 -1.47 -32.74
N PRO A 94 3.30 -2.48 -33.62
CA PRO A 94 4.33 -3.51 -33.82
C PRO A 94 5.69 -2.96 -34.26
N GLU A 95 5.73 -1.96 -35.16
CA GLU A 95 6.96 -1.30 -35.56
C GLU A 95 7.66 -0.63 -34.38
N PHE A 96 6.92 0.10 -33.56
CA PHE A 96 7.43 0.69 -32.31
C PHE A 96 7.97 -0.37 -31.33
N LEU A 97 7.21 -1.46 -31.13
CA LEU A 97 7.64 -2.55 -30.24
C LEU A 97 8.89 -3.25 -30.74
N THR A 98 9.02 -3.45 -32.07
CA THR A 98 10.23 -4.03 -32.67
C THR A 98 11.45 -3.15 -32.44
N GLN A 99 11.32 -1.83 -32.60
CA GLN A 99 12.41 -0.89 -32.32
C GLN A 99 12.78 -0.88 -30.83
N LEU A 100 11.80 -0.93 -29.97
CA LEU A 100 12.02 -0.98 -28.52
C LEU A 100 12.65 -2.31 -28.11
N ASP A 101 12.19 -3.44 -28.62
CA ASP A 101 12.75 -4.78 -28.35
C ASP A 101 14.23 -4.87 -28.80
N GLN A 102 14.59 -4.29 -29.92
CA GLN A 102 15.97 -4.21 -30.35
C GLN A 102 16.84 -3.42 -29.39
N GLN A 103 16.40 -2.25 -28.98
CA GLN A 103 17.13 -1.42 -28.00
C GLN A 103 17.24 -2.08 -26.62
N VAL A 104 16.19 -2.80 -26.19
CA VAL A 104 16.22 -3.61 -24.95
C VAL A 104 17.24 -4.74 -25.05
N ALA A 105 17.32 -5.40 -26.21
CA ALA A 105 18.31 -6.45 -26.44
C ALA A 105 19.75 -5.88 -26.43
N ASP A 106 19.98 -4.73 -27.05
CA ASP A 106 21.28 -4.06 -27.07
C ASP A 106 21.73 -3.67 -25.64
N VAL A 107 20.84 -3.07 -24.84
CA VAL A 107 21.10 -2.75 -23.43
C VAL A 107 21.37 -4.02 -22.60
N SER A 108 20.64 -5.10 -22.84
CA SER A 108 20.82 -6.36 -22.13
C SER A 108 22.17 -7.02 -22.47
N ASN A 109 22.54 -7.06 -23.73
CA ASN A 109 23.82 -7.60 -24.21
C ASN A 109 24.99 -6.78 -23.66
N PHE A 110 24.90 -5.46 -23.73
CA PHE A 110 25.91 -4.55 -23.19
C PHE A 110 26.09 -4.79 -21.68
N THR A 111 25.00 -4.82 -20.93
CA THR A 111 25.02 -5.05 -19.47
C THR A 111 25.66 -6.40 -19.12
N THR A 112 25.32 -7.45 -19.88
CA THR A 112 25.91 -8.79 -19.69
C THR A 112 27.42 -8.78 -19.94
N THR A 113 27.85 -8.08 -20.99
CA THR A 113 29.28 -7.95 -21.34
C THR A 113 30.03 -7.18 -20.25
N GLN A 114 29.51 -6.06 -19.78
CA GLN A 114 30.14 -5.26 -18.72
C GLN A 114 30.15 -6.02 -17.37
N THR A 115 29.08 -6.74 -17.06
CA THR A 115 29.04 -7.59 -15.85
C THR A 115 30.13 -8.65 -15.91
N ARG A 116 30.32 -9.33 -17.05
CA ARG A 116 31.38 -10.33 -17.24
C ARG A 116 32.76 -9.70 -17.05
N LYS A 117 33.02 -8.54 -17.66
CA LYS A 117 34.30 -7.84 -17.53
C LYS A 117 34.60 -7.52 -16.06
N ILE A 118 33.63 -7.01 -15.31
CA ILE A 118 33.80 -6.72 -13.88
C ILE A 118 34.12 -7.98 -13.08
N TYR A 119 33.51 -9.13 -13.42
CA TYR A 119 33.83 -10.40 -12.78
C TYR A 119 35.22 -10.93 -13.15
N GLU A 120 35.68 -10.74 -14.39
CA GLU A 120 37.04 -11.08 -14.84
C GLU A 120 38.06 -10.23 -14.09
N ASP A 121 37.85 -8.91 -14.00
CA ASP A 121 38.69 -7.99 -13.24
C ASP A 121 38.74 -8.34 -11.73
N TYR A 122 37.60 -8.75 -11.17
CA TYR A 122 37.51 -9.22 -9.78
C TYR A 122 38.24 -10.55 -9.58
N GLY A 123 38.14 -11.48 -10.53
CA GLY A 123 38.89 -12.75 -10.51
C GLY A 123 40.41 -12.52 -10.60
N ALA A 124 40.85 -11.62 -11.44
CA ALA A 124 42.26 -11.22 -11.55
C ALA A 124 42.76 -10.61 -10.24
N PHE A 125 41.96 -9.74 -9.58
CA PHE A 125 42.25 -9.19 -8.26
C PHE A 125 42.39 -10.30 -7.21
N GLN A 126 41.49 -11.28 -7.16
CA GLN A 126 41.59 -12.42 -6.23
C GLN A 126 42.82 -13.26 -6.51
N GLY A 127 43.18 -13.50 -7.75
CA GLY A 127 44.38 -14.24 -8.14
C GLY A 127 45.66 -13.55 -7.70
N SER A 128 45.72 -12.21 -7.81
CA SER A 128 46.90 -11.42 -7.36
C SER A 128 47.08 -11.50 -5.83
N GLN A 129 45.99 -11.55 -5.06
CA GLN A 129 46.05 -11.69 -3.59
C GLN A 129 46.56 -13.06 -3.15
N ILE A 130 46.26 -14.12 -3.89
CA ILE A 130 46.74 -15.48 -3.64
C ILE A 130 48.25 -15.60 -3.96
N GLY A 131 48.71 -14.92 -5.05
CA GLY A 131 50.12 -14.90 -5.46
C GLY A 131 51.06 -14.14 -4.51
N LEU A 132 50.52 -13.24 -3.69
CA LEU A 132 51.27 -12.42 -2.71
C LEU A 132 51.36 -13.04 -1.32
N GLY A 133 50.95 -14.30 -1.11
CA GLY A 133 51.27 -15.07 0.08
C GLY A 133 50.63 -14.60 1.40
N LEU A 134 49.42 -14.06 1.38
CA LEU A 134 48.63 -13.73 2.59
C LEU A 134 47.83 -14.94 3.12
N VAL A 135 48.33 -16.16 2.93
CA VAL A 135 47.85 -17.34 3.65
C VAL A 135 48.83 -17.64 4.76
N SER A 136 48.33 -17.58 5.99
CA SER A 136 49.04 -17.95 7.20
C SER A 136 49.68 -19.32 7.11
N THR A 137 51.03 -19.37 7.03
CA THR A 137 51.77 -20.56 7.44
C THR A 137 52.44 -20.25 8.78
N THR A 138 52.03 -20.99 9.80
CA THR A 138 52.69 -21.10 11.08
C THR A 138 54.11 -21.64 10.89
N GLY A 139 55.12 -20.96 11.44
CA GLY A 139 56.41 -21.57 11.74
C GLY A 139 57.66 -20.75 11.45
N SER A 140 58.32 -20.36 12.55
CA SER A 140 59.75 -20.15 12.81
C SER A 140 60.47 -18.88 12.32
N ASN A 141 60.86 -18.10 13.35
CA ASN A 141 62.06 -17.29 13.60
C ASN A 141 62.92 -16.83 12.41
N GLY A 142 63.12 -15.49 12.33
CA GLY A 142 64.32 -14.88 11.77
C GLY A 142 64.06 -13.50 11.12
N ASP A 143 64.64 -12.47 11.75
CA ASP A 143 64.92 -11.12 11.21
C ASP A 143 63.79 -10.18 10.84
N SER A 144 63.46 -9.34 11.79
CA SER A 144 62.50 -8.23 11.71
C SER A 144 63.26 -6.92 11.44
N ASN A 145 63.30 -6.43 10.18
CA ASN A 145 63.51 -4.99 9.91
C ASN A 145 63.23 -4.53 8.46
N GLY A 146 62.62 -5.36 7.61
CA GLY A 146 62.32 -4.94 6.23
C GLY A 146 60.82 -5.02 5.80
N THR A 147 59.95 -5.49 6.71
CA THR A 147 58.58 -5.92 6.33
C THR A 147 57.49 -4.86 6.53
N ALA A 148 57.70 -3.80 7.26
CA ALA A 148 56.67 -2.82 7.55
C ALA A 148 56.35 -1.86 6.38
N ALA A 149 57.36 -1.47 5.62
CA ALA A 149 57.18 -0.56 4.47
C ALA A 149 56.58 -1.27 3.23
N ALA A 150 56.88 -2.57 3.07
CA ALA A 150 56.33 -3.40 1.98
C ALA A 150 54.87 -3.78 2.26
N ALA A 151 54.46 -3.94 3.52
CA ALA A 151 53.09 -4.25 3.90
C ALA A 151 52.12 -3.07 3.73
N THR A 152 52.56 -1.82 3.94
CA THR A 152 51.77 -0.63 3.74
C THR A 152 51.53 -0.31 2.26
N SER A 153 52.56 -0.49 1.40
CA SER A 153 52.38 -0.23 -0.04
C SER A 153 51.50 -1.26 -0.74
N THR A 154 51.50 -2.52 -0.27
CA THR A 154 50.62 -3.57 -0.83
C THR A 154 49.18 -3.45 -0.34
N THR A 155 48.91 -2.89 0.84
CA THR A 155 47.53 -2.63 1.31
C THR A 155 46.88 -1.44 0.62
N GLU A 156 47.63 -0.35 0.36
CA GLU A 156 47.16 0.82 -0.38
C GLU A 156 46.79 0.46 -1.84
N THR A 157 47.61 -0.34 -2.54
CA THR A 157 47.30 -0.78 -3.91
C THR A 157 46.10 -1.74 -3.97
N SER A 158 45.85 -2.50 -2.90
CA SER A 158 44.67 -3.38 -2.80
C SER A 158 43.38 -2.60 -2.54
N GLU A 159 43.46 -1.50 -1.78
CA GLU A 159 42.30 -0.62 -1.52
C GLU A 159 41.87 0.10 -2.79
N ASP A 160 42.80 0.72 -3.51
CA ASP A 160 42.56 1.41 -4.78
C ASP A 160 41.93 0.50 -5.84
N SER A 161 42.36 -0.77 -5.90
CA SER A 161 41.82 -1.76 -6.82
C SER A 161 40.39 -2.18 -6.44
N LEU A 162 40.09 -2.38 -5.16
CA LEU A 162 38.74 -2.70 -4.67
C LEU A 162 37.77 -1.52 -4.84
N GLU A 163 38.27 -0.29 -4.59
CA GLU A 163 37.47 0.91 -4.81
C GLU A 163 37.15 1.09 -6.29
N THR A 164 38.09 0.90 -7.18
CA THR A 164 37.89 0.97 -8.64
C THR A 164 36.85 -0.04 -9.13
N LEU A 165 36.89 -1.29 -8.64
CA LEU A 165 35.91 -2.32 -8.90
C LEU A 165 34.53 -1.93 -8.39
N LEU A 166 34.43 -1.44 -7.16
CA LEU A 166 33.18 -0.98 -6.57
C LEU A 166 32.58 0.17 -7.38
N GLN A 167 33.40 1.14 -7.78
CA GLN A 167 32.96 2.24 -8.64
C GLN A 167 32.43 1.74 -10.00
N SER A 168 33.05 0.72 -10.58
CA SER A 168 32.58 0.10 -11.82
C SER A 168 31.21 -0.58 -11.67
N VAL A 169 31.00 -1.29 -10.56
CA VAL A 169 29.71 -1.88 -10.20
C VAL A 169 28.63 -0.80 -10.03
N LEU A 170 28.92 0.27 -9.29
CA LEU A 170 27.99 1.38 -9.06
C LEU A 170 27.62 2.10 -10.35
N LYS A 171 28.57 2.32 -11.26
CA LYS A 171 28.31 2.90 -12.58
C LYS A 171 27.40 2.01 -13.41
N LEU A 172 27.59 0.69 -13.39
CA LEU A 172 26.75 -0.26 -14.12
C LEU A 172 25.36 -0.37 -13.52
N GLU A 173 25.21 -0.39 -12.21
CA GLU A 173 23.88 -0.32 -11.57
C GLU A 173 23.11 0.94 -11.99
N ARG A 174 23.79 2.08 -12.03
CA ARG A 174 23.20 3.35 -12.47
C ARG A 174 22.79 3.32 -13.94
N TYR A 175 23.61 2.76 -14.80
CA TYR A 175 23.30 2.55 -16.21
C TYR A 175 22.03 1.70 -16.39
N ILE A 176 21.94 0.58 -15.69
CA ILE A 176 20.78 -0.31 -15.71
C ILE A 176 19.52 0.44 -15.27
N PHE A 177 19.61 1.16 -14.15
CA PHE A 177 18.48 1.92 -13.59
C PHE A 177 17.93 2.96 -14.58
N LEU A 178 18.82 3.72 -15.23
CA LEU A 178 18.41 4.76 -16.17
C LEU A 178 17.71 4.16 -17.40
N ASN A 179 18.27 3.09 -17.97
CA ASN A 179 17.69 2.43 -19.15
C ASN A 179 16.35 1.75 -18.80
N TYR A 180 16.27 1.00 -17.71
CA TYR A 180 15.03 0.37 -17.26
C TYR A 180 13.92 1.40 -17.01
N THR A 181 14.23 2.51 -16.36
CA THR A 181 13.27 3.60 -16.14
C THR A 181 12.84 4.24 -17.47
N GLY A 182 13.73 4.36 -18.44
CA GLY A 182 13.42 4.81 -19.81
C GLY A 182 12.41 3.90 -20.48
N ILE A 183 12.65 2.58 -20.45
CA ILE A 183 11.75 1.56 -21.00
C ILE A 183 10.36 1.65 -20.34
N VAL A 184 10.28 1.69 -19.01
CA VAL A 184 9.01 1.80 -18.28
C VAL A 184 8.22 3.03 -18.72
N LYS A 185 8.88 4.18 -18.81
CA LYS A 185 8.20 5.43 -19.16
C LYS A 185 7.76 5.49 -20.60
N ILE A 186 8.56 4.96 -21.54
CA ILE A 186 8.23 5.03 -22.95
C ILE A 186 7.11 4.05 -23.33
N ILE A 187 7.12 2.82 -22.78
CA ILE A 187 6.06 1.85 -23.05
C ILE A 187 4.72 2.31 -22.44
N LYS A 188 4.72 2.84 -21.22
CA LYS A 188 3.52 3.43 -20.59
C LYS A 188 2.99 4.64 -21.39
N LYS A 189 3.89 5.42 -22.01
CA LYS A 189 3.49 6.54 -22.84
C LYS A 189 2.84 6.05 -24.12
N MET A 190 3.43 5.06 -24.79
CA MET A 190 2.87 4.44 -25.99
C MET A 190 1.48 3.87 -25.69
N ASP A 191 1.36 3.08 -24.64
CA ASP A 191 0.12 2.43 -24.23
C ASP A 191 -1.01 3.43 -23.90
N ARG A 192 -0.67 4.56 -23.26
CA ARG A 192 -1.62 5.66 -23.01
C ARG A 192 -2.18 6.26 -24.30
N HIS A 193 -1.37 6.38 -25.34
CA HIS A 193 -1.81 6.92 -26.64
C HIS A 193 -2.55 5.88 -27.47
N ALA A 194 -2.07 4.64 -27.50
CA ALA A 194 -2.68 3.56 -28.27
C ALA A 194 -3.93 2.95 -27.58
N GLY A 195 -3.99 2.98 -26.24
CA GLY A 195 -5.10 2.44 -25.45
C GLY A 195 -5.22 0.91 -25.51
N LEU A 196 -4.09 0.19 -25.55
CA LEU A 196 -4.06 -1.25 -25.75
C LEU A 196 -3.86 -2.07 -24.47
N GLY A 197 -3.41 -1.46 -23.37
CA GLY A 197 -3.17 -2.15 -22.08
C GLY A 197 -2.01 -3.14 -22.11
N ILE A 198 -1.03 -3.00 -23.03
CA ILE A 198 0.04 -3.97 -23.21
C ILE A 198 1.28 -3.70 -22.34
N SER A 199 1.35 -2.54 -21.68
CA SER A 199 2.53 -2.13 -20.92
C SER A 199 2.89 -3.10 -19.80
N GLU A 200 1.93 -3.68 -19.12
CA GLU A 200 2.18 -4.63 -18.02
C GLU A 200 2.79 -5.94 -18.53
N ALA A 201 2.20 -6.51 -19.58
CA ALA A 201 2.71 -7.73 -20.19
C ALA A 201 4.12 -7.54 -20.76
N TYR A 202 4.37 -6.38 -21.40
CA TYR A 202 5.67 -6.01 -21.94
C TYR A 202 6.72 -5.88 -20.83
N LEU A 203 6.43 -5.11 -19.79
CA LEU A 203 7.34 -4.92 -18.67
C LEU A 203 7.59 -6.23 -17.89
N GLY A 204 6.61 -7.12 -17.81
CA GLY A 204 6.77 -8.46 -17.25
C GLY A 204 7.78 -9.32 -18.02
N ARG A 205 7.89 -9.17 -19.36
CA ARG A 205 8.95 -9.81 -20.16
C ARG A 205 10.31 -9.18 -19.90
N VAL A 206 10.40 -7.85 -19.93
CA VAL A 206 11.66 -7.11 -19.68
C VAL A 206 12.20 -7.40 -18.28
N TRP A 207 11.35 -7.51 -17.27
CA TRP A 207 11.75 -7.84 -15.91
C TRP A 207 12.41 -9.22 -15.75
N LYS A 208 12.11 -10.16 -16.64
CA LYS A 208 12.74 -11.49 -16.65
C LYS A 208 14.17 -11.48 -17.21
N LEU A 209 14.58 -10.42 -17.88
CA LEU A 209 15.92 -10.31 -18.43
C LEU A 209 16.96 -10.11 -17.31
N PRO A 210 18.14 -10.73 -17.43
CA PRO A 210 19.18 -10.67 -16.40
C PRO A 210 19.57 -9.25 -15.99
N PHE A 211 19.63 -8.32 -16.94
CA PHE A 211 20.01 -6.94 -16.67
C PHE A 211 18.98 -6.22 -15.78
N ALA A 212 17.70 -6.51 -15.92
CA ALA A 212 16.65 -5.81 -15.18
C ALA A 212 16.64 -6.19 -13.68
N ARG A 213 17.08 -7.40 -13.34
CA ARG A 213 17.16 -7.88 -11.94
C ARG A 213 18.46 -7.49 -11.26
N ALA A 214 19.56 -7.44 -12.02
CA ALA A 214 20.90 -7.10 -11.53
C ALA A 214 21.35 -7.88 -10.25
N GLU A 215 20.84 -9.11 -10.06
CA GLU A 215 21.08 -9.90 -8.82
C GLU A 215 22.58 -10.20 -8.62
N GLN A 216 23.28 -10.53 -9.68
CA GLN A 216 24.72 -10.81 -9.63
C GLN A 216 25.53 -9.58 -9.22
N LEU A 217 25.21 -8.40 -9.77
CA LEU A 217 25.87 -7.15 -9.42
C LEU A 217 25.60 -6.76 -7.96
N SER A 218 24.40 -6.95 -7.47
CA SER A 218 24.04 -6.66 -6.09
C SER A 218 24.81 -7.56 -5.11
N SER A 219 25.02 -8.84 -5.45
CA SER A 219 25.82 -9.77 -4.66
C SER A 219 27.29 -9.40 -4.67
N LEU A 220 27.84 -9.08 -5.84
CA LEU A 220 29.25 -8.65 -5.98
C LEU A 220 29.51 -7.32 -5.25
N LYS A 221 28.61 -6.37 -5.36
CA LYS A 221 28.68 -5.10 -4.61
C LYS A 221 28.77 -5.30 -3.11
N LYS A 222 27.95 -6.20 -2.58
CA LYS A 222 27.98 -6.53 -1.14
C LYS A 222 29.32 -7.11 -0.74
N GLU A 223 29.83 -8.07 -1.51
CA GLU A 223 31.12 -8.70 -1.26
C GLU A 223 32.29 -7.69 -1.33
N LEU A 224 32.30 -6.81 -2.34
CA LEU A 224 33.30 -5.76 -2.46
C LEU A 224 33.26 -4.77 -1.28
N MET A 225 32.08 -4.37 -0.84
CA MET A 225 31.91 -3.48 0.33
C MET A 225 32.39 -4.14 1.62
N GLU A 226 32.13 -5.43 1.82
CA GLU A 226 32.61 -6.18 2.97
C GLU A 226 34.14 -6.30 2.98
N LYS A 227 34.76 -6.57 1.82
CA LYS A 227 36.22 -6.65 1.69
C LYS A 227 36.88 -5.29 1.89
N LEU A 228 36.34 -4.22 1.31
CA LEU A 228 36.86 -2.87 1.50
C LEU A 228 36.81 -2.45 2.97
N SER A 229 35.70 -2.72 3.64
CA SER A 229 35.56 -2.48 5.09
C SER A 229 36.60 -3.27 5.90
N GLY A 230 36.89 -4.52 5.53
CA GLY A 230 37.93 -5.34 6.17
C GLY A 230 39.34 -4.80 5.97
N VAL A 231 39.65 -4.27 4.80
CA VAL A 231 40.96 -3.61 4.50
C VAL A 231 41.13 -2.34 5.31
N LEU A 232 40.13 -1.45 5.33
CA LEU A 232 40.13 -0.22 6.11
C LEU A 232 40.31 -0.48 7.62
N THR A 233 39.69 -1.52 8.15
CA THR A 233 39.86 -1.94 9.56
C THR A 233 41.29 -2.40 9.85
N LYS A 234 41.92 -3.12 8.95
CA LYS A 234 43.31 -3.54 9.09
C LYS A 234 44.29 -2.36 9.05
N ILE A 235 44.08 -1.41 8.14
CA ILE A 235 44.90 -0.18 8.03
C ILE A 235 44.81 0.62 9.33
N SER A 236 43.63 0.81 9.90
CA SER A 236 43.45 1.53 11.16
C SER A 236 44.09 0.83 12.34
N THR A 237 44.14 -0.52 12.34
CA THR A 237 44.79 -1.31 13.40
C THR A 237 46.32 -1.26 13.31
N ILE A 238 46.88 -1.26 12.10
CA ILE A 238 48.32 -1.08 11.85
C ILE A 238 48.76 0.33 12.21
N GLY A 239 48.03 1.36 11.86
CA GLY A 239 48.29 2.76 12.25
C GLY A 239 48.30 2.93 13.77
N ALA A 240 47.33 2.37 14.49
CA ALA A 240 47.26 2.44 15.94
C ALA A 240 48.42 1.67 16.63
N GLN A 241 48.96 0.60 16.04
CA GLN A 241 50.11 -0.13 16.54
C GLN A 241 51.42 0.63 16.28
N GLN A 242 51.55 1.35 15.18
CA GLN A 242 52.72 2.20 14.90
C GLN A 242 52.76 3.45 15.80
N ASP A 243 51.62 4.09 16.07
CA ASP A 243 51.55 5.21 17.01
C ASP A 243 51.87 4.78 18.45
N ALA A 244 51.47 3.62 18.86
CA ALA A 244 51.83 3.04 20.17
C ALA A 244 53.33 2.71 20.29
N ALA A 245 53.97 2.30 19.19
CA ALA A 245 55.42 2.01 19.17
C ALA A 245 56.32 3.25 19.15
N ILE A 246 55.82 4.43 18.74
CA ILE A 246 56.57 5.68 18.60
C ILE A 246 56.42 6.59 19.83
N GLY A 247 55.57 6.22 20.82
CA GLY A 247 55.47 6.94 22.10
C GLY A 247 55.05 8.42 22.00
N ARG A 248 54.28 8.82 20.96
CA ARG A 248 53.70 10.14 20.81
C ARG A 248 52.29 10.19 21.38
N SER A 249 52.11 10.95 22.45
CA SER A 249 50.78 11.33 22.93
C SER A 249 50.07 12.13 21.85
N SER A 250 49.00 11.57 21.31
CA SER A 250 48.21 12.18 20.24
C SER A 250 47.26 13.23 20.81
N GLU A 251 47.55 14.51 20.59
CA GLU A 251 46.52 15.53 20.46
C GLU A 251 46.30 15.70 18.93
N ALA A 252 45.26 15.20 18.42
CA ALA A 252 44.35 15.61 17.37
C ALA A 252 43.73 14.41 16.66
N PRO A 253 42.40 14.34 16.51
CA PRO A 253 41.79 13.28 15.79
C PRO A 253 41.93 13.52 14.29
N PHE A 254 42.54 12.57 13.59
CA PHE A 254 42.38 12.49 12.15
C PHE A 254 40.89 12.21 11.86
N SER A 255 40.22 13.22 11.32
CA SER A 255 38.90 13.01 10.70
C SER A 255 39.06 12.01 9.56
N PRO A 256 38.21 10.96 9.49
CA PRO A 256 38.10 10.14 8.30
C PRO A 256 37.76 11.09 7.15
N LEU A 257 38.43 10.96 6.02
CA LEU A 257 38.08 11.60 4.79
C LEU A 257 36.59 11.42 4.55
N ALA A 258 35.83 12.48 4.83
CA ALA A 258 34.46 12.55 4.43
C ALA A 258 34.45 12.51 2.90
N LEU A 259 34.14 11.32 2.34
CA LEU A 259 33.68 11.23 0.97
C LEU A 259 32.43 12.10 0.89
N ASN A 260 32.64 13.35 0.46
CA ASN A 260 31.57 14.30 0.16
C ASN A 260 30.75 13.77 -1.04
N PHE A 261 29.93 12.79 -0.78
CA PHE A 261 28.78 12.53 -1.62
C PHE A 261 27.75 13.60 -1.29
N LYS A 262 27.70 14.66 -2.09
CA LYS A 262 26.52 15.50 -2.16
C LYS A 262 25.34 14.60 -2.49
N ALA A 263 24.59 14.24 -1.45
CA ALA A 263 23.31 13.58 -1.54
C ALA A 263 22.28 14.62 -1.99
N ASP A 264 22.31 14.98 -3.27
CA ASP A 264 21.22 15.69 -3.91
C ASP A 264 20.41 14.67 -4.72
N SER A 265 19.45 14.12 -4.08
CA SER A 265 18.12 13.70 -4.55
C SER A 265 17.59 12.49 -3.78
N PRO A 266 16.37 12.53 -3.23
CA PRO A 266 15.73 11.38 -2.64
C PRO A 266 15.19 10.50 -3.76
N VAL A 267 15.95 9.49 -4.16
CA VAL A 267 15.39 8.40 -4.95
C VAL A 267 14.85 7.38 -3.98
N MET A 268 13.55 7.47 -3.70
CA MET A 268 12.82 6.38 -3.05
C MET A 268 12.86 5.16 -3.95
N MET A 269 13.79 4.27 -3.74
CA MET A 269 13.71 2.91 -4.24
C MET A 269 12.80 2.11 -3.31
N TRP A 270 11.59 1.83 -3.77
CA TRP A 270 10.74 0.81 -3.20
C TRP A 270 11.31 -0.57 -3.56
N ARG A 271 11.96 -1.20 -2.59
CA ARG A 271 12.13 -2.65 -2.55
C ARG A 271 11.25 -3.20 -1.43
N PRO A 272 10.48 -4.27 -1.65
CA PRO A 272 10.07 -5.11 -0.55
C PRO A 272 11.29 -5.94 -0.14
N THR A 273 12.13 -5.39 0.70
CA THR A 273 13.18 -6.14 1.38
C THR A 273 12.60 -6.65 2.67
N ALA A 274 12.53 -7.97 2.80
CA ALA A 274 12.65 -8.59 4.10
C ALA A 274 13.96 -8.03 4.72
N LEU A 275 13.84 -7.05 5.58
CA LEU A 275 14.93 -6.55 6.40
C LEU A 275 15.31 -7.69 7.35
N LYS A 276 16.32 -8.46 6.98
CA LYS A 276 17.12 -9.14 7.98
C LYS A 276 17.76 -8.03 8.80
N SER A 277 17.35 -7.90 10.05
CA SER A 277 18.01 -7.06 11.02
C SER A 277 19.45 -7.57 11.21
N THR A 278 20.38 -6.97 10.52
CA THR A 278 21.77 -7.01 10.97
C THR A 278 21.98 -5.76 11.80
N GLU A 279 22.08 -5.95 13.09
CA GLU A 279 22.57 -4.94 14.01
C GLU A 279 23.86 -4.33 13.46
N LYS A 280 23.83 -3.06 13.08
CA LYS A 280 25.03 -2.25 12.94
C LYS A 280 24.92 -1.11 13.90
N THR A 281 25.40 -1.36 15.10
CA THR A 281 25.78 -0.31 16.04
C THR A 281 26.90 0.53 15.44
N TRP A 282 26.66 1.82 15.32
CA TRP A 282 27.64 2.82 14.96
C TRP A 282 28.54 3.14 16.15
N PHE A 283 29.44 2.22 16.51
CA PHE A 283 30.51 2.49 17.47
C PHE A 283 31.81 1.90 16.94
N PRO A 284 32.97 2.63 17.04
CA PRO A 284 34.26 2.04 16.74
C PRO A 284 34.52 0.87 17.68
N PRO A 285 35.14 -0.23 17.23
CA PRO A 285 35.41 -1.39 18.06
C PRO A 285 36.55 -1.10 19.05
N GLY A 286 36.14 -0.61 20.24
CA GLY A 286 36.95 -0.80 21.45
C GLY A 286 36.66 -2.22 22.01
N PRO A 287 37.41 -2.75 22.97
CA PRO A 287 37.08 -3.99 23.63
C PRO A 287 35.65 -3.90 24.13
N LEU A 288 34.80 -4.82 23.63
CA LEU A 288 33.34 -4.85 23.89
C LEU A 288 33.13 -4.98 25.40
N LEU A 289 32.93 -3.86 26.07
CA LEU A 289 32.32 -3.86 27.39
C LEU A 289 30.89 -4.41 27.22
N PRO A 290 30.43 -5.29 28.10
CA PRO A 290 29.08 -5.81 28.01
C PRO A 290 28.09 -4.65 28.10
N HIS A 291 27.29 -4.45 27.05
CA HIS A 291 26.23 -3.47 27.00
C HIS A 291 24.95 -4.09 27.56
N GLN A 292 24.27 -3.38 28.47
CA GLN A 292 22.99 -3.79 29.00
C GLN A 292 21.86 -2.96 28.38
N ARG A 293 20.79 -3.63 27.95
CA ARG A 293 19.57 -2.93 27.52
C ARG A 293 18.64 -2.76 28.71
N VAL A 294 18.19 -1.54 28.90
CA VAL A 294 17.31 -1.16 30.01
C VAL A 294 16.06 -0.48 29.46
N LEU A 295 14.93 -1.04 29.80
CA LEU A 295 13.63 -0.41 29.58
C LEU A 295 13.33 0.51 30.77
N ILE A 296 13.19 1.80 30.52
CA ILE A 296 12.86 2.82 31.51
C ILE A 296 11.49 3.38 31.21
N SER A 297 10.60 3.41 32.18
CA SER A 297 9.30 4.05 32.05
C SER A 297 9.11 5.10 33.15
N MET A 298 8.67 6.29 32.77
CA MET A 298 8.35 7.38 33.69
C MET A 298 6.93 7.86 33.43
N SER A 299 6.11 7.90 34.49
CA SER A 299 4.72 8.34 34.43
C SER A 299 4.47 9.46 35.44
N GLY A 300 3.85 10.53 35.00
CA GLY A 300 3.56 11.66 35.88
C GLY A 300 2.49 12.60 35.34
N PRO A 301 2.19 13.70 36.05
CA PRO A 301 1.18 14.67 35.63
C PRO A 301 1.48 15.30 34.28
N HIS A 302 0.43 15.58 33.51
CA HIS A 302 0.53 16.34 32.26
C HIS A 302 1.08 17.76 32.56
N GLY A 303 2.00 18.24 31.69
CA GLY A 303 2.67 19.52 31.84
C GLY A 303 4.07 19.42 32.49
N THR A 304 4.48 18.21 32.90
CA THR A 304 5.83 17.92 33.35
C THR A 304 6.74 17.61 32.16
N ASP A 305 8.01 18.00 32.22
CA ASP A 305 9.00 17.69 31.19
C ASP A 305 9.66 16.32 31.43
N ILE A 306 8.83 15.27 31.43
CA ILE A 306 9.28 13.89 31.60
C ILE A 306 10.15 13.46 30.42
N ILE A 307 9.73 13.81 29.19
CA ILE A 307 10.42 13.41 27.95
C ILE A 307 11.82 14.04 27.90
N GLY A 308 11.88 15.37 28.03
CA GLY A 308 13.17 16.09 27.99
C GLY A 308 14.11 15.63 29.09
N THR A 309 13.58 15.36 30.27
CA THR A 309 14.36 14.88 31.41
C THR A 309 14.98 13.51 31.17
N LEU A 310 14.20 12.53 30.66
CA LEU A 310 14.71 11.20 30.34
C LEU A 310 15.74 11.24 29.20
N LEU A 311 15.47 12.01 28.15
CA LEU A 311 16.40 12.15 27.03
C LEU A 311 17.67 12.90 27.44
N ALA A 312 17.59 13.89 28.32
CA ALA A 312 18.76 14.57 28.84
C ALA A 312 19.64 13.64 29.69
N CYS A 313 19.03 12.77 30.51
CA CYS A 313 19.78 11.75 31.23
C CYS A 313 20.46 10.75 30.26
N ALA A 314 19.74 10.25 29.26
CA ALA A 314 20.31 9.34 28.27
C ALA A 314 21.47 9.99 27.51
N ALA A 315 21.36 11.28 27.14
CA ALA A 315 22.39 12.03 26.45
C ALA A 315 23.64 12.27 27.34
N LYS A 316 23.43 12.60 28.64
CA LYS A 316 24.54 12.81 29.60
C LYS A 316 25.44 11.60 29.71
N TYR A 317 24.87 10.40 29.70
CA TYR A 317 25.59 9.13 29.80
C TYR A 317 25.88 8.49 28.42
N GLN A 318 25.69 9.22 27.34
CA GLN A 318 25.92 8.79 25.96
C GLN A 318 25.28 7.41 25.64
N CYS A 319 24.07 7.19 26.19
CA CYS A 319 23.32 5.97 25.91
C CYS A 319 22.79 5.96 24.50
N ALA A 320 22.82 4.79 23.84
CA ALA A 320 22.06 4.61 22.61
C ALA A 320 20.58 4.45 22.95
N VAL A 321 19.72 5.10 22.18
CA VAL A 321 18.25 4.95 22.27
C VAL A 321 17.81 3.95 21.20
N ASP A 322 17.31 2.79 21.62
CA ASP A 322 16.90 1.71 20.73
C ASP A 322 15.42 1.85 20.31
N ASP A 323 14.55 2.26 21.26
CA ASP A 323 13.11 2.47 21.00
C ASP A 323 12.51 3.42 22.03
N PHE A 324 11.33 3.99 21.76
CA PHE A 324 10.57 4.76 22.72
C PHE A 324 9.06 4.71 22.45
N SER A 325 8.27 4.94 23.50
CA SER A 325 6.81 5.04 23.43
C SER A 325 6.33 6.17 24.31
N PHE A 326 5.32 6.92 23.83
CA PHE A 326 4.65 7.97 24.58
C PHE A 326 3.15 7.71 24.60
N ALA A 327 2.57 7.81 25.77
CA ALA A 327 1.14 7.71 25.95
C ALA A 327 0.63 8.83 26.89
N ARG A 328 -0.57 9.34 26.57
CA ARG A 328 -1.28 10.28 27.44
C ARG A 328 -2.64 9.71 27.77
N LEU A 329 -2.96 9.65 29.05
CA LEU A 329 -4.28 9.24 29.52
C LEU A 329 -4.79 10.27 30.53
N TYR A 330 -5.79 11.04 30.13
CA TYR A 330 -6.37 12.11 30.91
C TYR A 330 -5.34 13.15 31.35
N HIS A 331 -5.03 13.27 32.64
CA HIS A 331 -4.04 14.20 33.23
C HIS A 331 -2.65 13.55 33.39
N ASN A 332 -2.48 12.29 33.06
CA ASN A 332 -1.19 11.61 33.17
C ASN A 332 -0.56 11.36 31.81
N VAL A 333 0.76 11.49 31.78
CA VAL A 333 1.61 11.11 30.64
C VAL A 333 2.56 10.01 31.07
N THR A 334 2.81 9.06 30.18
CA THR A 334 3.80 8.02 30.35
C THR A 334 4.74 8.05 29.17
N PHE A 335 6.03 8.11 29.45
CA PHE A 335 7.08 7.99 28.44
C PHE A 335 7.96 6.81 28.82
N ALA A 336 8.06 5.85 27.92
CA ALA A 336 8.93 4.69 28.04
C ALA A 336 10.03 4.78 26.98
N ILE A 337 11.25 4.44 27.35
CA ILE A 337 12.43 4.46 26.49
C ILE A 337 13.24 3.19 26.72
N LEU A 338 13.66 2.55 25.64
CA LEU A 338 14.62 1.46 25.65
C LEU A 338 15.99 2.02 25.34
N ILE A 339 16.91 1.90 26.25
CA ILE A 339 18.29 2.38 26.08
C ILE A 339 19.30 1.27 26.27
N THR A 340 20.45 1.42 25.60
CA THR A 340 21.62 0.58 25.82
C THR A 340 22.65 1.38 26.61
N ILE A 341 23.01 0.87 27.79
CA ILE A 341 23.99 1.46 28.70
C ILE A 341 25.28 0.63 28.76
N LYS A 342 26.40 1.28 29.08
CA LYS A 342 27.64 0.59 29.44
C LYS A 342 27.54 0.12 30.89
N ASN A 343 28.09 -1.08 31.22
CA ASN A 343 27.96 -1.67 32.56
C ASN A 343 28.43 -0.80 33.71
N ASP A 344 29.30 0.18 33.48
CA ASP A 344 29.86 1.06 34.51
C ASP A 344 29.04 2.32 34.77
N ASP A 345 28.04 2.61 33.95
CA ASP A 345 27.25 3.87 34.02
C ASP A 345 25.99 3.72 34.89
N MET A 346 26.14 3.12 36.10
CA MET A 346 25.00 2.95 37.02
C MET A 346 24.48 4.26 37.64
N ASP A 347 25.25 5.34 37.52
CA ASP A 347 24.86 6.67 38.03
C ASP A 347 23.67 7.28 37.28
N ILE A 348 23.38 6.79 36.07
CA ILE A 348 22.18 7.19 35.33
C ILE A 348 20.90 6.95 36.14
N PHE A 349 20.81 5.86 36.91
CA PHE A 349 19.65 5.54 37.71
C PHE A 349 19.44 6.50 38.87
N LYS A 350 20.54 7.06 39.44
CA LYS A 350 20.45 8.12 40.47
C LYS A 350 19.87 9.40 39.88
N ASP A 351 20.33 9.81 38.70
CA ASP A 351 19.83 11.02 38.04
C ASP A 351 18.37 10.85 37.62
N LEU A 352 18.00 9.68 37.13
CA LEU A 352 16.62 9.33 36.78
C LEU A 352 15.70 9.34 38.01
N ALA A 353 16.14 8.80 39.15
CA ALA A 353 15.39 8.85 40.42
C ALA A 353 15.24 10.27 40.92
N ALA A 354 16.28 11.10 40.83
CA ALA A 354 16.21 12.52 41.21
C ALA A 354 15.26 13.29 40.28
N ALA A 355 15.24 12.99 39.01
CA ALA A 355 14.34 13.56 38.01
C ALA A 355 12.89 13.17 38.30
N ALA A 356 12.62 11.89 38.56
CA ALA A 356 11.29 11.38 38.89
C ALA A 356 10.74 12.10 40.14
N LYS A 357 11.56 12.25 41.17
CA LYS A 357 11.17 12.98 42.41
C LYS A 357 10.86 14.47 42.12
N ARG A 358 11.61 15.12 41.22
CA ARG A 358 11.36 16.53 40.86
C ARG A 358 10.00 16.75 40.23
N TRP A 359 9.54 15.79 39.44
CA TRP A 359 8.31 15.89 38.67
C TRP A 359 7.11 15.17 39.32
N ASP A 360 7.28 14.67 40.55
CA ASP A 360 6.27 13.80 41.22
C ASP A 360 5.82 12.66 40.30
N ALA A 361 6.81 12.05 39.62
CA ALA A 361 6.60 11.01 38.62
C ALA A 361 7.01 9.64 39.16
N THR A 362 6.28 8.60 38.79
CA THR A 362 6.64 7.21 39.04
C THR A 362 7.68 6.77 37.99
N LEU A 363 8.79 6.21 38.46
CA LEU A 363 9.85 5.66 37.64
C LEU A 363 9.90 4.15 37.80
N THR A 364 9.92 3.42 36.71
CA THR A 364 10.19 1.99 36.68
C THR A 364 11.32 1.70 35.69
N PHE A 365 12.11 0.67 35.92
CA PHE A 365 13.12 0.21 34.98
C PHE A 365 13.29 -1.31 35.08
N ASP A 366 13.53 -1.93 33.91
CA ASP A 366 13.77 -3.36 33.76
C ASP A 366 15.05 -3.57 32.95
N ILE A 367 15.97 -4.38 33.50
CA ILE A 367 17.22 -4.75 32.83
C ILE A 367 16.98 -6.02 32.04
N LEU A 368 16.83 -5.91 30.72
CA LEU A 368 16.37 -7.01 29.86
C LEU A 368 17.34 -8.21 29.84
N ASP A 369 18.63 -7.97 29.98
CA ASP A 369 19.64 -9.05 29.95
C ASP A 369 19.73 -9.85 31.25
N SER A 370 19.19 -9.33 32.36
CA SER A 370 19.14 -10.00 33.66
C SER A 370 17.95 -10.98 33.76
N LEU A 371 16.89 -10.78 33.00
CA LEU A 371 15.70 -11.64 32.99
C LEU A 371 16.00 -13.07 32.52
N LYS A 372 17.13 -13.31 31.84
CA LYS A 372 17.59 -14.62 31.42
C LYS A 372 18.01 -15.54 32.56
N LYS A 373 18.16 -15.07 33.80
CA LYS A 373 18.75 -15.81 34.92
C LYS A 373 17.87 -15.96 36.16
N ASP A 374 16.65 -15.41 36.16
CA ASP A 374 15.78 -15.49 37.34
C ASP A 374 14.90 -16.74 37.31
N PRO A 375 15.16 -17.74 38.19
CA PRO A 375 14.40 -18.98 38.28
C PRO A 375 12.98 -18.77 38.83
N HIS A 376 12.61 -17.55 39.30
CA HIS A 376 11.29 -17.28 39.84
C HIS A 376 10.28 -16.83 38.78
N PHE A 377 10.71 -16.51 37.56
CA PHE A 377 9.82 -16.19 36.45
C PHE A 377 9.31 -17.44 35.70
N GLY A 378 9.08 -18.54 36.43
CA GLY A 378 8.49 -19.77 35.84
C GLY A 378 9.20 -20.22 34.57
N ASN A 379 8.67 -21.09 33.80
CA ASN A 379 9.23 -21.57 32.52
C ASN A 379 9.29 -20.50 31.41
N TYR A 380 9.64 -19.23 31.75
CA TYR A 380 9.93 -18.18 30.77
C TYR A 380 11.24 -18.53 30.07
N VAL A 381 11.15 -19.18 28.94
CA VAL A 381 12.27 -19.35 28.02
C VAL A 381 12.25 -18.09 27.14
N PRO A 382 13.31 -17.25 27.19
CA PRO A 382 13.47 -16.16 26.21
C PRO A 382 13.40 -16.78 24.81
N GLY A 383 12.45 -16.33 23.97
CA GLY A 383 12.14 -16.96 22.69
C GLY A 383 10.91 -17.87 22.73
N SER A 384 10.28 -18.13 23.89
CA SER A 384 8.96 -18.80 24.00
C SER A 384 7.81 -17.81 24.03
N LEU A 385 8.01 -16.61 24.51
CA LEU A 385 7.26 -15.43 24.10
C LEU A 385 7.93 -14.97 22.83
N GLU A 386 7.24 -15.18 21.74
CA GLU A 386 7.67 -14.77 20.43
C GLU A 386 8.11 -13.31 20.53
N ASP A 387 9.42 -13.12 20.35
CA ASP A 387 10.10 -11.86 20.65
C ASP A 387 9.49 -10.67 19.89
N ALA A 388 9.32 -9.56 20.54
CA ALA A 388 9.02 -8.30 19.88
C ALA A 388 10.35 -7.70 19.34
N PRO A 389 10.37 -7.25 18.07
CA PRO A 389 9.29 -7.31 17.09
C PRO A 389 9.15 -8.73 16.54
N TYR A 390 7.99 -9.32 16.69
CA TYR A 390 7.66 -10.70 16.31
C TYR A 390 7.95 -10.97 14.83
N GLU A 391 9.18 -11.29 14.51
CA GLU A 391 9.62 -11.64 13.16
C GLU A 391 8.93 -12.92 12.67
N GLY A 392 8.49 -12.92 11.42
CA GLY A 392 7.82 -14.07 10.81
C GLY A 392 6.34 -14.23 11.17
N ARG A 393 5.75 -13.36 12.00
CA ARG A 393 4.31 -13.34 12.28
C ARG A 393 3.53 -12.46 11.32
N LEU A 394 2.28 -12.82 11.09
CA LEU A 394 1.39 -12.02 10.25
C LEU A 394 0.93 -10.77 11.00
N LYS A 395 0.97 -9.63 10.33
CA LYS A 395 0.52 -8.36 10.91
C LYS A 395 -0.89 -8.02 10.42
N TYR A 396 -1.78 -7.77 11.37
CA TYR A 396 -3.17 -7.38 11.10
C TYR A 396 -3.55 -6.15 11.92
N THR A 397 -4.56 -5.43 11.43
CA THR A 397 -5.30 -4.45 12.22
C THR A 397 -6.70 -4.98 12.51
N ALA A 398 -7.08 -5.01 13.77
CA ALA A 398 -8.46 -5.23 14.17
C ALA A 398 -9.08 -3.89 14.55
N THR A 399 -10.10 -3.46 13.82
CA THR A 399 -10.90 -2.27 14.16
C THR A 399 -12.14 -2.73 14.90
N VAL A 400 -12.28 -2.28 16.12
CA VAL A 400 -13.42 -2.61 17.01
C VAL A 400 -14.39 -1.43 17.02
N LEU A 401 -15.68 -1.70 16.78
CA LEU A 401 -16.72 -0.69 16.59
C LEU A 401 -17.95 -1.02 17.45
N CYS A 402 -18.43 -0.07 18.27
CA CYS A 402 -19.69 -0.18 18.98
C CYS A 402 -20.31 1.20 19.22
N GLN A 403 -21.43 1.51 18.58
CA GLN A 403 -22.08 2.83 18.73
C GLN A 403 -22.48 3.18 20.15
N HIS A 404 -22.70 2.19 21.02
CA HIS A 404 -23.10 2.37 22.42
C HIS A 404 -21.94 2.39 23.41
N GLY A 405 -20.69 2.34 22.90
CA GLY A 405 -19.46 2.28 23.68
C GLY A 405 -18.99 0.85 23.94
N LEU A 406 -17.68 0.69 24.03
CA LEU A 406 -17.03 -0.59 24.31
C LEU A 406 -17.17 -0.90 25.80
N THR A 407 -17.78 -2.03 26.13
CA THR A 407 -17.96 -2.48 27.50
C THR A 407 -16.69 -3.17 28.03
N SER A 408 -16.48 -3.13 29.35
CA SER A 408 -15.40 -3.88 30.00
C SER A 408 -15.53 -5.40 29.79
N ALA A 409 -16.77 -5.91 29.74
CA ALA A 409 -17.03 -7.32 29.45
C ALA A 409 -16.52 -7.72 28.06
N PHE A 410 -16.88 -6.94 27.02
CA PHE A 410 -16.34 -7.14 25.68
C PHE A 410 -14.80 -7.10 25.65
N LEU A 411 -14.21 -6.07 26.28
CA LEU A 411 -12.74 -5.91 26.28
C LEU A 411 -12.05 -7.08 27.00
N SER A 412 -12.65 -7.64 28.04
CA SER A 412 -12.15 -8.82 28.73
C SER A 412 -12.19 -10.06 27.83
N ASP A 413 -13.34 -10.34 27.20
CA ASP A 413 -13.49 -11.51 26.34
C ASP A 413 -12.66 -11.37 25.04
N TRP A 414 -12.55 -10.16 24.52
CA TRP A 414 -11.66 -9.84 23.39
C TRP A 414 -10.19 -10.16 23.73
N THR A 415 -9.69 -9.66 24.85
CA THR A 415 -8.30 -9.94 25.28
C THR A 415 -8.08 -11.42 25.57
N LYS A 416 -9.06 -12.10 26.16
CA LYS A 416 -9.02 -13.55 26.38
C LYS A 416 -8.92 -14.31 25.07
N LEU A 417 -9.75 -13.97 24.08
CA LEU A 417 -9.71 -14.58 22.75
C LEU A 417 -8.36 -14.39 22.07
N LEU A 418 -7.74 -13.20 22.19
CA LEU A 418 -6.40 -12.95 21.67
C LEU A 418 -5.35 -13.84 22.35
N LEU A 419 -5.40 -13.93 23.68
CA LEU A 419 -4.46 -14.71 24.47
C LEU A 419 -4.56 -16.22 24.15
N GLU A 420 -5.77 -16.77 24.07
CA GLU A 420 -6.02 -18.17 23.73
C GLU A 420 -5.46 -18.56 22.36
N ASN A 421 -5.48 -17.60 21.43
CA ASN A 421 -4.92 -17.77 20.09
C ASN A 421 -3.45 -17.31 19.97
N LYS A 422 -2.78 -17.00 21.07
CA LYS A 422 -1.39 -16.51 21.12
C LYS A 422 -1.16 -15.28 20.23
N ILE A 423 -2.18 -14.44 20.06
CA ILE A 423 -2.13 -13.19 19.31
C ILE A 423 -1.66 -12.08 20.23
N SER A 424 -0.62 -11.36 19.82
CA SER A 424 -0.07 -10.26 20.59
C SER A 424 -0.59 -8.92 20.07
N VAL A 425 -0.89 -8.01 20.99
CA VAL A 425 -1.24 -6.62 20.68
C VAL A 425 0.04 -5.79 20.68
N GLU A 426 0.42 -5.23 19.54
CA GLU A 426 1.60 -4.37 19.42
C GLU A 426 1.28 -2.89 19.69
N LYS A 427 0.07 -2.46 19.33
CA LYS A 427 -0.38 -1.07 19.49
C LYS A 427 -1.89 -1.02 19.57
N MET A 428 -2.38 -0.10 20.41
CA MET A 428 -3.81 0.26 20.48
C MET A 428 -3.94 1.75 20.19
N VAL A 429 -4.90 2.12 19.36
CA VAL A 429 -5.20 3.51 19.03
C VAL A 429 -6.69 3.73 19.16
N ARG A 430 -7.08 4.71 19.94
CA ARG A 430 -8.46 5.16 20.01
C ARG A 430 -8.77 6.03 18.80
N LEU A 431 -9.84 5.73 18.07
CA LEU A 431 -10.23 6.46 16.87
C LEU A 431 -11.31 7.52 17.12
N ASN A 432 -12.15 7.34 18.15
CA ASN A 432 -13.23 8.26 18.48
C ASN A 432 -12.92 9.12 19.69
N GLU A 433 -13.53 10.30 19.76
CA GLU A 433 -13.56 11.16 20.96
C GLU A 433 -14.77 10.85 21.85
N GLY A 434 -14.79 11.36 23.08
CA GLY A 434 -15.92 11.12 24.01
C GLY A 434 -15.86 9.73 24.66
N GLN A 435 -16.95 8.97 24.71
CA GLN A 435 -16.96 7.60 25.23
C GLN A 435 -16.22 6.66 24.27
N LEU A 436 -15.41 5.74 24.79
CA LEU A 436 -14.68 4.78 23.97
C LEU A 436 -15.66 3.89 23.21
N SER A 437 -15.75 4.08 21.90
CA SER A 437 -16.66 3.34 21.00
C SER A 437 -15.96 2.77 19.77
N CYS A 438 -14.75 3.25 19.47
CA CYS A 438 -13.99 2.78 18.34
C CYS A 438 -12.49 2.76 18.63
N ALA A 439 -11.85 1.63 18.41
CA ALA A 439 -10.42 1.46 18.63
C ALA A 439 -9.79 0.53 17.59
N ASP A 440 -8.56 0.86 17.20
CA ASP A 440 -7.68 0.01 16.39
C ASP A 440 -6.69 -0.74 17.25
N TYR A 441 -6.51 -2.01 16.95
CA TYR A 441 -5.50 -2.88 17.54
C TYR A 441 -4.56 -3.37 16.43
N LYS A 442 -3.29 -3.02 16.50
CA LYS A 442 -2.27 -3.66 15.68
C LYS A 442 -1.91 -5.00 16.31
N LEU A 443 -2.15 -6.07 15.57
CA LEU A 443 -2.02 -7.44 16.04
C LEU A 443 -0.86 -8.15 15.36
N SER A 444 -0.17 -8.98 16.11
CA SER A 444 0.82 -9.94 15.63
C SER A 444 0.26 -11.35 15.78
N ILE A 445 -0.03 -12.01 14.67
CA ILE A 445 -0.75 -13.28 14.58
C ILE A 445 0.23 -14.41 14.22
N PRO A 446 0.22 -15.55 14.95
CA PRO A 446 1.03 -16.71 14.58
C PRO A 446 0.73 -17.19 13.15
N SER A 447 1.76 -17.52 12.39
CA SER A 447 1.61 -17.97 10.99
C SER A 447 0.86 -19.31 10.85
N ASN A 448 0.82 -20.12 11.90
CA ASN A 448 0.14 -21.40 11.95
C ASN A 448 -1.32 -21.31 12.45
N LEU A 449 -1.83 -20.11 12.78
CA LEU A 449 -3.22 -19.92 13.22
C LEU A 449 -4.19 -20.15 12.05
N SER A 450 -5.24 -20.95 12.28
CA SER A 450 -6.35 -21.07 11.33
C SER A 450 -7.19 -19.80 11.34
N MET A 451 -7.02 -18.98 10.30
CA MET A 451 -7.77 -17.71 10.16
C MET A 451 -9.28 -17.91 10.07
N ASP A 452 -9.73 -19.03 9.54
CA ASP A 452 -11.18 -19.30 9.43
C ASP A 452 -11.80 -19.57 10.79
N LYS A 453 -11.14 -20.40 11.64
CA LYS A 453 -11.60 -20.64 13.02
C LYS A 453 -11.54 -19.34 13.85
N PHE A 454 -10.52 -18.54 13.66
CA PHE A 454 -10.40 -17.25 14.36
C PHE A 454 -11.50 -16.28 13.93
N ARG A 455 -11.86 -16.21 12.65
CA ARG A 455 -12.98 -15.41 12.14
C ARG A 455 -14.33 -15.89 12.69
N GLU A 456 -14.52 -17.18 12.82
CA GLU A 456 -15.72 -17.73 13.43
C GLU A 456 -15.85 -17.35 14.90
N ALA A 457 -14.76 -17.44 15.68
CA ALA A 457 -14.72 -16.96 17.07
C ALA A 457 -14.96 -15.44 17.18
N LEU A 458 -14.42 -14.65 16.26
CA LEU A 458 -14.72 -13.21 16.15
C LEU A 458 -16.19 -12.94 15.83
N PHE A 459 -16.80 -13.78 14.98
CA PHE A 459 -18.22 -13.65 14.66
C PHE A 459 -19.07 -13.88 15.91
N GLN A 460 -18.77 -14.93 16.67
CA GLN A 460 -19.48 -15.23 17.91
C GLN A 460 -19.31 -14.12 18.96
N LEU A 461 -18.07 -13.69 19.21
CA LEU A 461 -17.78 -12.59 20.14
C LEU A 461 -18.55 -11.30 19.78
N SER A 462 -18.63 -10.99 18.49
CA SER A 462 -19.37 -9.81 18.01
C SER A 462 -20.87 -9.95 18.23
N ALA A 463 -21.43 -11.15 18.00
CA ALA A 463 -22.84 -11.42 18.20
C ALA A 463 -23.22 -11.31 19.69
N ASP A 464 -22.39 -11.86 20.59
CA ASP A 464 -22.63 -11.87 22.03
C ASP A 464 -22.61 -10.48 22.65
N HIS A 465 -21.79 -9.56 22.13
CA HIS A 465 -21.60 -8.23 22.67
C HIS A 465 -22.20 -7.09 21.84
N GLY A 466 -22.80 -7.36 20.68
CA GLY A 466 -23.26 -6.32 19.74
C GLY A 466 -22.16 -5.37 19.30
N THR A 467 -20.91 -5.87 19.26
CA THR A 467 -19.70 -5.11 18.93
C THR A 467 -19.04 -5.67 17.69
N ASP A 468 -18.84 -4.85 16.68
CA ASP A 468 -18.21 -5.31 15.43
C ASP A 468 -16.70 -5.34 15.55
N VAL A 469 -16.08 -6.39 15.02
CA VAL A 469 -14.62 -6.50 14.89
C VAL A 469 -14.28 -6.77 13.42
N ALA A 470 -13.62 -5.80 12.79
CA ALA A 470 -13.15 -5.90 11.42
C ALA A 470 -11.65 -6.20 11.39
N LEU A 471 -11.25 -7.31 10.79
CA LEU A 471 -9.86 -7.75 10.70
C LEU A 471 -9.33 -7.53 9.29
N GLN A 472 -8.27 -6.72 9.18
CA GLN A 472 -7.61 -6.36 7.92
C GLN A 472 -6.11 -6.65 7.99
N PRO A 473 -5.44 -7.05 6.90
CA PRO A 473 -3.97 -7.06 6.84
C PRO A 473 -3.41 -5.67 7.21
N TYR A 474 -2.33 -5.66 7.98
CA TYR A 474 -1.60 -4.43 8.27
C TYR A 474 -0.63 -4.14 7.14
N ASP A 475 -1.12 -3.45 6.12
CA ASP A 475 -0.37 -3.09 4.92
C ASP A 475 -0.58 -1.62 4.54
N VAL A 476 0.11 -1.20 3.49
CA VAL A 476 0.02 0.18 2.95
C VAL A 476 -1.35 0.47 2.35
N PHE A 477 -2.11 -0.55 1.92
CA PHE A 477 -3.36 -0.36 1.21
C PHE A 477 -4.52 0.03 2.11
N ARG A 478 -4.41 -0.14 3.43
CA ARG A 478 -5.48 0.26 4.36
C ARG A 478 -5.86 1.74 4.23
N LYS A 479 -4.87 2.66 4.26
CA LYS A 479 -5.08 4.11 4.08
C LYS A 479 -4.98 4.57 2.61
N HIS A 480 -4.71 3.67 1.68
CA HIS A 480 -4.53 3.99 0.25
C HIS A 480 -5.59 3.35 -0.63
N LYS A 481 -6.78 3.13 -0.10
CA LYS A 481 -7.95 2.80 -0.91
C LYS A 481 -8.28 3.95 -1.84
N ARG A 482 -8.84 3.64 -3.04
CA ARG A 482 -9.11 4.63 -4.10
C ARG A 482 -10.49 4.48 -4.73
N LEU A 483 -11.11 3.32 -4.61
CA LEU A 483 -12.42 3.03 -5.18
C LEU A 483 -13.31 2.42 -4.11
N VAL A 484 -14.54 2.93 -4.00
CA VAL A 484 -15.60 2.27 -3.21
C VAL A 484 -16.75 1.92 -4.12
N VAL A 485 -17.17 0.66 -4.05
CA VAL A 485 -18.32 0.12 -4.77
C VAL A 485 -19.37 -0.27 -3.75
N PHE A 486 -20.54 0.33 -3.86
CA PHE A 486 -21.67 0.09 -2.99
C PHE A 486 -22.75 -0.73 -3.70
N ASP A 487 -23.43 -1.59 -2.96
CA ASP A 487 -24.80 -1.96 -3.33
C ASP A 487 -25.73 -0.78 -3.06
N MET A 488 -26.92 -0.82 -3.61
CA MET A 488 -27.93 0.23 -3.46
C MET A 488 -28.95 -0.12 -2.37
N ASP A 489 -29.73 -1.18 -2.64
CA ASP A 489 -30.85 -1.59 -1.82
C ASP A 489 -30.36 -2.07 -0.45
N SER A 490 -31.00 -1.67 0.64
CA SER A 490 -30.62 -1.99 2.02
C SER A 490 -29.18 -1.62 2.41
N THR A 491 -28.45 -0.93 1.52
CA THR A 491 -27.04 -0.46 1.75
C THR A 491 -26.94 1.05 1.66
N LEU A 492 -27.07 1.70 0.49
CA LEU A 492 -27.11 3.17 0.34
C LEU A 492 -28.47 3.76 0.64
N ILE A 493 -29.52 3.01 0.40
CA ILE A 493 -30.91 3.32 0.73
C ILE A 493 -31.47 2.25 1.66
N GLN A 494 -32.53 2.61 2.40
CA GLN A 494 -33.14 1.70 3.38
C GLN A 494 -34.09 0.69 2.75
N GLN A 495 -34.64 0.99 1.56
CA GLN A 495 -35.65 0.21 0.88
C GLN A 495 -35.04 -0.84 -0.07
N GLU A 496 -35.88 -1.84 -0.40
CA GLU A 496 -35.75 -2.71 -1.56
C GLU A 496 -36.63 -2.16 -2.69
N VAL A 497 -36.00 -1.60 -3.74
CA VAL A 497 -36.75 -0.87 -4.78
C VAL A 497 -37.77 -1.71 -5.54
N ILE A 498 -37.52 -3.00 -5.72
CA ILE A 498 -38.47 -3.91 -6.38
C ILE A 498 -39.72 -4.10 -5.54
N ASP A 499 -39.59 -4.14 -4.22
CA ASP A 499 -40.70 -4.29 -3.28
C ASP A 499 -41.57 -3.02 -3.26
N GLU A 500 -40.94 -1.85 -3.30
CA GLU A 500 -41.67 -0.59 -3.38
C GLU A 500 -42.48 -0.46 -4.69
N ILE A 501 -41.89 -0.83 -5.83
CA ILE A 501 -42.59 -0.85 -7.11
C ILE A 501 -43.74 -1.87 -7.05
N ALA A 502 -43.51 -3.07 -6.48
CA ALA A 502 -44.54 -4.11 -6.35
C ALA A 502 -45.70 -3.68 -5.45
N ARG A 503 -45.40 -2.89 -4.40
CA ARG A 503 -46.43 -2.31 -3.51
C ARG A 503 -47.37 -1.40 -4.27
N HIS A 504 -46.83 -0.52 -5.09
CA HIS A 504 -47.62 0.40 -5.95
C HIS A 504 -48.33 -0.35 -7.07
N ALA A 505 -47.81 -1.49 -7.56
CA ALA A 505 -48.44 -2.34 -8.55
C ALA A 505 -49.49 -3.30 -7.97
N GLY A 506 -49.65 -3.37 -6.64
CA GLY A 506 -50.58 -4.27 -5.98
C GLY A 506 -50.20 -5.76 -6.04
N VAL A 507 -48.90 -6.07 -6.24
CA VAL A 507 -48.38 -7.44 -6.40
C VAL A 507 -47.37 -7.84 -5.34
N MET A 508 -47.28 -7.08 -4.24
CA MET A 508 -46.24 -7.22 -3.21
C MET A 508 -46.18 -8.64 -2.64
N GLU A 509 -47.32 -9.26 -2.31
CA GLU A 509 -47.36 -10.61 -1.71
C GLU A 509 -46.67 -11.64 -2.62
N LYS A 510 -47.00 -11.63 -3.93
CA LYS A 510 -46.40 -12.55 -4.91
C LYS A 510 -44.90 -12.31 -5.11
N VAL A 511 -44.47 -11.07 -5.05
CA VAL A 511 -43.03 -10.70 -5.14
C VAL A 511 -42.29 -11.20 -3.91
N SER A 512 -42.91 -11.09 -2.73
CA SER A 512 -42.33 -11.57 -1.47
C SER A 512 -42.16 -13.09 -1.46
N GLU A 513 -43.16 -13.86 -1.93
CA GLU A 513 -43.06 -15.32 -2.07
C GLU A 513 -41.87 -15.75 -2.96
N ILE A 514 -41.72 -15.09 -4.11
CA ILE A 514 -40.58 -15.37 -5.01
C ILE A 514 -39.24 -15.01 -4.36
N THR A 515 -39.22 -13.93 -3.60
CA THR A 515 -38.01 -13.50 -2.87
C THR A 515 -37.62 -14.52 -1.80
N GLU A 516 -38.62 -15.06 -1.08
CA GLU A 516 -38.41 -16.10 -0.07
C GLU A 516 -37.88 -17.39 -0.67
N ALA A 517 -38.49 -17.85 -1.79
CA ALA A 517 -38.01 -19.03 -2.54
C ALA A 517 -36.55 -18.87 -3.02
N ALA A 518 -36.16 -17.65 -3.47
CA ALA A 518 -34.80 -17.38 -3.84
C ALA A 518 -33.83 -17.38 -2.63
N MET A 519 -34.27 -16.86 -1.48
CA MET A 519 -33.49 -16.87 -0.25
C MET A 519 -33.27 -18.29 0.29
N ASN A 520 -34.27 -19.18 0.14
CA ASN A 520 -34.18 -20.58 0.50
C ASN A 520 -33.31 -21.39 -0.48
N GLY A 521 -32.91 -20.80 -1.62
CA GLY A 521 -32.09 -21.45 -2.63
C GLY A 521 -32.87 -22.35 -3.60
N GLU A 522 -34.18 -22.23 -3.63
CA GLU A 522 -35.07 -22.99 -4.52
C GLU A 522 -34.99 -22.51 -5.97
N ILE A 523 -34.71 -21.23 -6.16
CA ILE A 523 -34.51 -20.59 -7.46
C ILE A 523 -33.27 -19.68 -7.44
N ASP A 524 -32.61 -19.56 -8.60
CA ASP A 524 -31.46 -18.68 -8.73
C ASP A 524 -31.89 -17.21 -8.82
N PHE A 525 -30.91 -16.30 -8.59
CA PHE A 525 -31.15 -14.86 -8.59
C PHE A 525 -31.71 -14.35 -9.93
N LYS A 526 -31.20 -14.85 -11.06
CA LYS A 526 -31.64 -14.39 -12.40
C LYS A 526 -33.07 -14.78 -12.68
N GLU A 527 -33.44 -16.00 -12.34
CA GLU A 527 -34.81 -16.52 -12.48
C GLU A 527 -35.74 -15.79 -11.51
N SER A 528 -35.34 -15.60 -10.25
CA SER A 528 -36.10 -14.82 -9.27
C SER A 528 -36.38 -13.41 -9.77
N LEU A 529 -35.34 -12.69 -10.26
CA LEU A 529 -35.53 -11.33 -10.79
C LEU A 529 -36.49 -11.32 -11.98
N LYS A 530 -36.37 -12.27 -12.94
CA LYS A 530 -37.26 -12.34 -14.09
C LYS A 530 -38.71 -12.55 -13.67
N ARG A 531 -38.97 -13.47 -12.73
CA ARG A 531 -40.34 -13.73 -12.23
C ARG A 531 -40.92 -12.53 -11.52
N ARG A 532 -40.15 -11.86 -10.66
CA ARG A 532 -40.60 -10.67 -9.95
C ARG A 532 -40.87 -9.49 -10.92
N VAL A 533 -39.99 -9.26 -11.90
CA VAL A 533 -40.19 -8.22 -12.93
C VAL A 533 -41.40 -8.53 -13.81
N ALA A 534 -41.66 -9.82 -14.15
CA ALA A 534 -42.85 -10.20 -14.94
C ALA A 534 -44.16 -9.80 -14.27
N LEU A 535 -44.22 -9.82 -12.93
CA LEU A 535 -45.40 -9.38 -12.16
C LEU A 535 -45.64 -7.87 -12.27
N LEU A 536 -44.66 -7.08 -12.65
CA LEU A 536 -44.76 -5.61 -12.81
C LEU A 536 -45.34 -5.23 -14.19
N LYS A 537 -45.69 -6.17 -15.05
CA LYS A 537 -46.28 -5.94 -16.38
C LYS A 537 -47.53 -5.07 -16.27
N GLY A 538 -47.60 -3.99 -17.08
CA GLY A 538 -48.73 -3.06 -17.11
C GLY A 538 -48.68 -1.99 -16.03
N THR A 539 -47.68 -1.97 -15.16
CA THR A 539 -47.49 -0.88 -14.19
C THR A 539 -47.06 0.39 -14.92
N PRO A 540 -47.67 1.57 -14.63
CA PRO A 540 -47.24 2.84 -15.22
C PRO A 540 -45.78 3.15 -14.88
N VAL A 541 -45.01 3.64 -15.86
CA VAL A 541 -43.60 4.03 -15.65
C VAL A 541 -43.48 5.15 -14.60
N ALA A 542 -44.49 6.02 -14.47
CA ALA A 542 -44.55 7.06 -13.45
C ALA A 542 -44.38 6.54 -11.99
N VAL A 543 -44.65 5.26 -11.74
CA VAL A 543 -44.38 4.63 -10.42
C VAL A 543 -42.91 4.76 -10.04
N LEU A 544 -41.99 4.72 -10.99
CA LEU A 544 -40.56 4.89 -10.70
C LEU A 544 -40.25 6.29 -10.13
N ASP A 545 -40.95 7.32 -10.56
CA ASP A 545 -40.82 8.67 -10.01
C ASP A 545 -41.40 8.75 -8.59
N THR A 546 -42.55 8.11 -8.36
CA THR A 546 -43.16 8.04 -7.02
C THR A 546 -42.22 7.29 -6.03
N VAL A 547 -41.67 6.18 -6.43
CA VAL A 547 -40.74 5.41 -5.60
C VAL A 547 -39.45 6.25 -5.35
N ARG A 548 -38.93 6.94 -6.38
CA ARG A 548 -37.77 7.81 -6.25
C ARG A 548 -37.95 8.88 -5.17
N GLU A 549 -39.13 9.51 -5.08
CA GLU A 549 -39.44 10.53 -4.08
C GLU A 549 -39.53 9.98 -2.66
N GLN A 550 -39.81 8.68 -2.51
CA GLN A 550 -39.97 7.99 -1.23
C GLN A 550 -38.67 7.37 -0.73
N LEU A 551 -37.58 7.36 -1.54
CA LEU A 551 -36.32 6.77 -1.15
C LEU A 551 -35.70 7.48 0.07
N THR A 552 -35.35 6.69 1.07
CA THR A 552 -34.67 7.15 2.29
C THR A 552 -33.24 6.66 2.28
N PHE A 553 -32.29 7.58 2.34
CA PHE A 553 -30.89 7.20 2.41
C PHE A 553 -30.52 6.62 3.77
N THR A 554 -29.58 5.69 3.75
CA THR A 554 -28.99 5.14 4.99
C THR A 554 -28.27 6.25 5.76
N GLU A 555 -28.27 6.15 7.08
CA GLU A 555 -27.67 7.15 7.99
C GLU A 555 -26.21 7.42 7.55
N ASP A 556 -25.87 8.70 7.40
CA ASP A 556 -24.57 9.22 6.98
C ASP A 556 -24.11 8.79 5.57
N ALA A 557 -24.96 8.23 4.70
CA ALA A 557 -24.58 7.86 3.32
C ALA A 557 -24.06 9.07 2.53
N LEU A 558 -24.79 10.20 2.56
CA LEU A 558 -24.36 11.44 1.89
C LEU A 558 -23.06 11.97 2.49
N TYR A 559 -22.94 11.93 3.81
CA TYR A 559 -21.74 12.36 4.54
C TYR A 559 -20.52 11.54 4.12
N LEU A 560 -20.64 10.19 4.16
CA LEU A 560 -19.57 9.28 3.75
C LEU A 560 -19.13 9.53 2.31
N CYS A 561 -20.08 9.62 1.38
CA CYS A 561 -19.77 9.85 -0.04
C CYS A 561 -19.03 11.18 -0.25
N LYS A 562 -19.47 12.26 0.39
CA LYS A 562 -18.79 13.56 0.32
C LYS A 562 -17.37 13.48 0.90
N ALA A 563 -17.19 12.88 2.08
CA ALA A 563 -15.90 12.71 2.70
C ALA A 563 -14.93 11.91 1.81
N LEU A 564 -15.39 10.78 1.27
CA LEU A 564 -14.59 9.94 0.38
C LEU A 564 -14.22 10.67 -0.92
N LYS A 565 -15.14 11.39 -1.53
CA LYS A 565 -14.86 12.22 -2.73
C LYS A 565 -13.78 13.26 -2.45
N LYS A 566 -13.85 13.92 -1.30
CA LYS A 566 -12.92 14.96 -0.88
C LYS A 566 -11.48 14.45 -0.74
N ILE A 567 -11.31 13.24 -0.23
CA ILE A 567 -10.00 12.58 -0.14
C ILE A 567 -9.58 11.85 -1.42
N GLY A 568 -10.36 12.03 -2.51
CA GLY A 568 -9.97 11.60 -3.86
C GLY A 568 -10.42 10.21 -4.27
N PHE A 569 -11.40 9.62 -3.58
CA PHE A 569 -11.96 8.33 -3.99
C PHE A 569 -12.86 8.46 -5.22
N LYS A 570 -12.90 7.39 -6.01
CA LYS A 570 -13.95 7.11 -6.98
C LYS A 570 -15.04 6.29 -6.31
N LEU A 571 -16.30 6.59 -6.62
CA LEU A 571 -17.45 5.99 -6.00
C LEU A 571 -18.37 5.39 -7.06
N ALA A 572 -18.83 4.17 -6.81
CA ALA A 572 -19.73 3.47 -7.72
C ALA A 572 -20.89 2.84 -6.96
N VAL A 573 -22.05 2.78 -7.59
CA VAL A 573 -23.17 1.94 -7.17
C VAL A 573 -23.39 0.84 -8.20
N ILE A 574 -23.47 -0.41 -7.73
CA ILE A 574 -23.77 -1.60 -8.57
C ILE A 574 -24.89 -2.36 -7.91
N SER A 575 -26.11 -2.26 -8.46
CA SER A 575 -27.33 -2.76 -7.84
C SER A 575 -28.02 -3.84 -8.66
N GLY A 576 -28.65 -4.79 -7.96
CA GLY A 576 -29.64 -5.71 -8.52
C GLY A 576 -31.00 -5.05 -8.80
N GLY A 577 -31.21 -3.81 -8.35
CA GLY A 577 -32.38 -2.99 -8.62
C GLY A 577 -32.39 -2.36 -10.03
N PHE A 578 -32.96 -1.16 -10.17
CA PHE A 578 -33.26 -0.60 -11.50
C PHE A 578 -32.54 0.73 -11.78
N MET A 579 -32.12 0.89 -13.03
CA MET A 579 -31.27 1.99 -13.49
C MET A 579 -31.82 3.40 -13.20
N PRO A 580 -33.12 3.71 -13.38
CA PRO A 580 -33.63 5.06 -13.08
C PRO A 580 -33.41 5.46 -11.61
N LEU A 581 -33.58 4.53 -10.68
CA LEU A 581 -33.39 4.76 -9.25
C LEU A 581 -31.90 4.80 -8.88
N ALA A 582 -31.07 3.91 -9.48
CA ALA A 582 -29.63 3.95 -9.31
C ALA A 582 -28.99 5.25 -9.82
N LEU A 583 -29.50 5.83 -10.91
CA LEU A 583 -29.07 7.14 -11.40
C LEU A 583 -29.47 8.28 -10.45
N HIS A 584 -30.64 8.19 -9.84
CA HIS A 584 -31.06 9.16 -8.81
C HIS A 584 -30.10 9.11 -7.61
N VAL A 585 -29.84 7.91 -7.06
CA VAL A 585 -28.90 7.70 -5.96
C VAL A 585 -27.51 8.21 -6.32
N LYS A 586 -27.02 7.88 -7.53
CA LYS A 586 -25.74 8.40 -8.05
C LYS A 586 -25.69 9.92 -8.01
N ASN A 587 -26.73 10.57 -8.50
CA ASN A 587 -26.76 12.05 -8.60
C ASN A 587 -26.82 12.71 -7.22
N VAL A 588 -27.66 12.22 -6.31
CA VAL A 588 -27.80 12.76 -4.96
C VAL A 588 -26.52 12.59 -4.14
N LEU A 589 -25.90 11.41 -4.21
CA LEU A 589 -24.69 11.09 -3.45
C LEU A 589 -23.39 11.52 -4.15
N GLY A 590 -23.45 12.02 -5.40
CA GLY A 590 -22.29 12.46 -6.17
C GLY A 590 -21.35 11.33 -6.59
N LEU A 591 -21.90 10.14 -6.89
CA LEU A 591 -21.10 8.98 -7.31
C LEU A 591 -20.60 9.14 -8.75
N ASP A 592 -19.51 8.45 -9.10
CA ASP A 592 -18.92 8.48 -10.44
C ASP A 592 -19.62 7.50 -11.39
N TYR A 593 -20.01 6.33 -10.90
CA TYR A 593 -20.56 5.23 -11.69
C TYR A 593 -21.87 4.70 -11.11
N ALA A 594 -22.76 4.27 -12.00
CA ALA A 594 -23.98 3.53 -11.64
C ALA A 594 -24.22 2.39 -12.63
N PHE A 595 -24.49 1.20 -12.11
CA PHE A 595 -24.87 0.03 -12.87
C PHE A 595 -26.05 -0.66 -12.19
N ALA A 596 -27.11 -0.89 -12.93
CA ALA A 596 -28.29 -1.61 -12.45
C ALA A 596 -29.05 -2.21 -13.63
N ASN A 597 -30.08 -3.00 -13.35
CA ASN A 597 -30.92 -3.58 -14.40
C ASN A 597 -31.77 -2.52 -15.09
N GLN A 598 -31.97 -2.67 -16.38
CA GLN A 598 -32.84 -1.80 -17.17
C GLN A 598 -34.21 -2.48 -17.36
N LEU A 599 -35.27 -1.84 -16.89
CA LEU A 599 -36.65 -2.25 -17.19
C LEU A 599 -36.99 -1.90 -18.63
N LYS A 600 -37.64 -2.83 -19.30
CA LYS A 600 -38.19 -2.62 -20.63
C LYS A 600 -39.56 -1.92 -20.53
N VAL A 601 -39.70 -0.83 -21.28
CA VAL A 601 -40.93 -0.07 -21.35
C VAL A 601 -41.70 -0.37 -22.66
N SER A 602 -43.01 -0.14 -22.65
CA SER A 602 -43.87 -0.25 -23.84
C SER A 602 -43.43 0.75 -24.93
N PRO A 603 -43.80 0.52 -26.20
CA PRO A 603 -43.41 1.43 -27.30
C PRO A 603 -43.86 2.88 -27.13
N ASP A 604 -44.98 3.09 -26.43
CA ASP A 604 -45.49 4.43 -26.07
C ASP A 604 -44.78 5.06 -24.85
N GLY A 605 -43.90 4.33 -24.20
CA GLY A 605 -43.13 4.79 -23.02
C GLY A 605 -43.95 4.86 -21.73
N LEU A 606 -45.21 4.41 -21.69
CA LEU A 606 -46.11 4.63 -20.57
C LEU A 606 -46.13 3.49 -19.53
N TYR A 607 -45.87 2.25 -19.94
CA TYR A 607 -46.00 1.09 -19.08
C TYR A 607 -44.79 0.19 -19.10
N LEU A 608 -44.57 -0.53 -17.99
CA LEU A 608 -43.57 -1.59 -17.88
C LEU A 608 -44.05 -2.84 -18.62
N THR A 609 -43.17 -3.47 -19.40
CA THR A 609 -43.53 -4.69 -20.15
C THR A 609 -43.46 -5.97 -19.33
N GLY A 610 -42.85 -5.92 -18.14
CA GLY A 610 -42.53 -7.08 -17.32
C GLY A 610 -41.26 -7.82 -17.74
N GLU A 611 -40.38 -7.12 -18.48
CA GLU A 611 -39.10 -7.68 -18.95
C GLU A 611 -37.94 -6.71 -18.60
N THR A 612 -36.73 -7.26 -18.56
CA THR A 612 -35.49 -6.48 -18.48
C THR A 612 -34.79 -6.43 -19.83
N VAL A 613 -34.00 -5.36 -20.05
CA VAL A 613 -33.16 -5.17 -21.24
C VAL A 613 -31.71 -5.33 -20.86
N GLY A 614 -30.95 -6.04 -21.69
CA GLY A 614 -29.52 -6.25 -21.48
C GLY A 614 -29.18 -7.34 -20.43
N PRO A 615 -27.92 -7.45 -20.05
CA PRO A 615 -27.47 -8.45 -19.10
C PRO A 615 -27.94 -8.14 -17.69
N ILE A 616 -28.44 -9.14 -16.98
CA ILE A 616 -28.86 -9.01 -15.58
C ILE A 616 -27.62 -8.79 -14.69
N VAL A 617 -27.71 -7.83 -13.80
CA VAL A 617 -26.70 -7.53 -12.77
C VAL A 617 -26.86 -8.55 -11.63
N SER A 618 -26.29 -9.75 -11.85
CA SER A 618 -26.18 -10.82 -10.85
C SER A 618 -24.98 -10.59 -9.93
N GLY A 619 -24.80 -11.43 -8.90
CA GLY A 619 -23.65 -11.36 -8.01
C GLY A 619 -22.31 -11.46 -8.74
N GLU A 620 -22.18 -12.41 -9.67
CA GLU A 620 -21.00 -12.54 -10.55
C GLU A 620 -20.77 -11.26 -11.36
N ARG A 621 -21.85 -10.70 -11.93
CA ARG A 621 -21.78 -9.48 -12.72
C ARG A 621 -21.39 -8.27 -11.87
N LYS A 622 -21.80 -8.19 -10.60
CA LYS A 622 -21.35 -7.17 -9.67
C LYS A 622 -19.82 -7.23 -9.49
N ALA A 623 -19.26 -8.43 -9.32
CA ALA A 623 -17.82 -8.63 -9.17
C ALA A 623 -17.03 -8.31 -10.46
N GLU A 624 -17.57 -8.64 -11.64
CA GLU A 624 -16.98 -8.25 -12.93
C GLU A 624 -16.98 -6.74 -13.13
N LEU A 625 -18.10 -6.07 -12.86
CA LEU A 625 -18.23 -4.62 -12.99
C LEU A 625 -17.28 -3.88 -12.04
N LEU A 626 -17.14 -4.36 -10.80
CA LEU A 626 -16.13 -3.83 -9.86
C LEU A 626 -14.72 -3.88 -10.46
N GLU A 627 -14.33 -5.01 -11.05
CA GLU A 627 -13.02 -5.16 -11.69
C GLU A 627 -12.86 -4.24 -12.89
N VAL A 628 -13.89 -4.13 -13.73
CA VAL A 628 -13.89 -3.22 -14.90
C VAL A 628 -13.71 -1.76 -14.44
N ILE A 629 -14.40 -1.33 -13.39
CA ILE A 629 -14.23 0.04 -12.85
C ILE A 629 -12.82 0.21 -12.29
N ALA A 630 -12.31 -0.77 -11.52
CA ALA A 630 -10.96 -0.71 -10.97
C ALA A 630 -9.91 -0.58 -12.07
N GLN A 631 -10.04 -1.35 -13.15
CA GLN A 631 -9.17 -1.25 -14.34
C GLN A 631 -9.29 0.11 -15.03
N ALA A 632 -10.51 0.62 -15.22
CA ALA A 632 -10.76 1.92 -15.84
C ALA A 632 -10.11 3.07 -15.07
N GLU A 633 -10.12 3.01 -13.74
CA GLU A 633 -9.52 4.01 -12.85
C GLU A 633 -8.04 3.73 -12.56
N SER A 634 -7.45 2.66 -13.12
CA SER A 634 -6.07 2.25 -12.85
C SER A 634 -5.81 1.96 -11.35
N VAL A 635 -6.77 1.34 -10.69
CA VAL A 635 -6.77 0.99 -9.27
C VAL A 635 -6.60 -0.53 -9.14
N THR A 636 -5.75 -0.99 -8.23
CA THR A 636 -5.62 -2.42 -7.92
C THR A 636 -6.76 -2.89 -7.04
N LEU A 637 -7.09 -4.18 -7.08
CA LEU A 637 -8.17 -4.73 -6.23
C LEU A 637 -7.91 -4.52 -4.74
N ASP A 638 -6.66 -4.50 -4.30
CA ASP A 638 -6.28 -4.18 -2.91
C ASP A 638 -6.66 -2.74 -2.51
N GLN A 639 -6.82 -1.85 -3.47
CA GLN A 639 -7.25 -0.46 -3.27
C GLN A 639 -8.78 -0.27 -3.38
N VAL A 640 -9.54 -1.36 -3.55
CA VAL A 640 -11.00 -1.34 -3.68
C VAL A 640 -11.66 -1.69 -2.36
N ILE A 641 -12.73 -0.98 -2.03
CA ILE A 641 -13.70 -1.31 -0.98
C ILE A 641 -14.99 -1.72 -1.66
N ALA A 642 -15.63 -2.79 -1.19
CA ALA A 642 -16.99 -3.15 -1.57
C ALA A 642 -17.87 -3.17 -0.32
N VAL A 643 -19.07 -2.60 -0.41
CA VAL A 643 -20.05 -2.54 0.68
C VAL A 643 -21.37 -3.09 0.18
N GLY A 644 -21.96 -4.04 0.90
CA GLY A 644 -23.25 -4.64 0.55
C GLY A 644 -23.81 -5.47 1.69
N ASP A 645 -25.09 -5.80 1.63
CA ASP A 645 -25.82 -6.55 2.67
C ASP A 645 -26.28 -7.94 2.23
N GLY A 646 -26.39 -8.16 0.90
CA GLY A 646 -27.02 -9.32 0.31
C GLY A 646 -26.10 -10.48 -0.07
N ALA A 647 -26.68 -11.67 -0.28
CA ALA A 647 -25.94 -12.83 -0.79
C ALA A 647 -25.42 -12.62 -2.22
N ASN A 648 -26.07 -11.76 -3.00
CA ASN A 648 -25.66 -11.31 -4.33
C ASN A 648 -24.38 -10.45 -4.30
N ASP A 649 -23.99 -9.92 -3.13
CA ASP A 649 -22.78 -9.11 -2.98
C ASP A 649 -21.54 -9.93 -2.66
N LEU A 650 -21.71 -11.19 -2.23
CA LEU A 650 -20.60 -12.02 -1.75
C LEU A 650 -19.41 -12.09 -2.72
N TRP A 651 -19.68 -12.19 -4.03
CA TRP A 651 -18.63 -12.22 -5.05
C TRP A 651 -17.87 -10.88 -5.13
N MET A 652 -18.61 -9.78 -5.05
CA MET A 652 -18.05 -8.42 -5.03
C MET A 652 -17.25 -8.17 -3.74
N LEU A 653 -17.82 -8.54 -2.58
CA LEU A 653 -17.15 -8.42 -1.27
C LEU A 653 -15.87 -9.25 -1.18
N ALA A 654 -15.88 -10.47 -1.74
CA ALA A 654 -14.71 -11.35 -1.76
C ALA A 654 -13.59 -10.83 -2.67
N LYS A 655 -13.96 -10.18 -3.78
CA LYS A 655 -13.01 -9.68 -4.79
C LYS A 655 -12.31 -8.39 -4.36
N ALA A 656 -12.97 -7.54 -3.60
CA ALA A 656 -12.40 -6.29 -3.10
C ALA A 656 -11.30 -6.52 -2.06
N GLY A 657 -10.32 -5.64 -2.00
CA GLY A 657 -9.30 -5.63 -0.94
C GLY A 657 -9.89 -5.48 0.46
N LEU A 658 -11.04 -4.79 0.56
CA LEU A 658 -11.85 -4.71 1.77
C LEU A 658 -13.33 -4.88 1.41
N GLY A 659 -13.88 -6.06 1.66
CA GLY A 659 -15.32 -6.33 1.56
C GLY A 659 -16.00 -6.14 2.90
N ILE A 660 -17.02 -5.30 2.95
CA ILE A 660 -17.77 -4.91 4.16
C ILE A 660 -19.20 -5.40 4.04
N ALA A 661 -19.61 -6.31 4.90
CA ALA A 661 -21.01 -6.67 5.11
C ALA A 661 -21.68 -5.63 6.01
N PHE A 662 -22.55 -4.80 5.44
CA PHE A 662 -23.22 -3.71 6.14
C PHE A 662 -24.65 -4.11 6.51
N ASN A 663 -24.94 -4.21 7.81
CA ASN A 663 -26.24 -4.68 8.35
C ASN A 663 -26.75 -5.94 7.65
N ALA A 664 -25.82 -6.79 7.23
CA ALA A 664 -26.05 -7.92 6.36
C ALA A 664 -26.67 -9.11 7.12
N LYS A 665 -27.27 -10.03 6.35
CA LYS A 665 -27.76 -11.29 6.90
C LYS A 665 -26.61 -12.13 7.47
N PRO A 666 -26.85 -12.97 8.51
CA PRO A 666 -25.78 -13.73 9.19
C PRO A 666 -24.88 -14.52 8.24
N ARG A 667 -25.46 -15.16 7.21
CA ARG A 667 -24.71 -15.92 6.21
C ARG A 667 -23.71 -15.05 5.40
N VAL A 668 -24.06 -13.78 5.17
CA VAL A 668 -23.19 -12.84 4.46
C VAL A 668 -22.09 -12.35 5.39
N GLN A 669 -22.46 -12.03 6.64
CA GLN A 669 -21.52 -11.60 7.66
C GLN A 669 -20.42 -12.64 7.95
N GLN A 670 -20.76 -13.93 7.98
CA GLN A 670 -19.79 -15.02 8.19
C GLN A 670 -18.74 -15.10 7.07
N LYS A 671 -19.12 -14.75 5.83
CA LYS A 671 -18.25 -14.86 4.65
C LYS A 671 -17.46 -13.58 4.34
N ALA A 672 -17.91 -12.44 4.83
CA ALA A 672 -17.26 -11.15 4.60
C ALA A 672 -16.00 -10.99 5.46
N ARG A 673 -15.02 -10.23 4.94
CA ARG A 673 -13.78 -9.92 5.67
C ARG A 673 -13.99 -8.93 6.80
N ALA A 674 -14.93 -8.01 6.65
CA ALA A 674 -15.31 -7.03 7.63
C ALA A 674 -16.84 -6.93 7.70
N ARG A 675 -17.36 -6.50 8.83
CA ARG A 675 -18.79 -6.27 9.03
C ARG A 675 -19.00 -4.99 9.82
N ILE A 676 -20.12 -4.35 9.56
CA ILE A 676 -20.63 -3.17 10.28
C ILE A 676 -22.12 -3.42 10.52
N ASN A 677 -22.49 -3.66 11.77
CA ASN A 677 -23.89 -3.78 12.21
C ASN A 677 -24.38 -2.51 12.93
N GLN A 678 -23.62 -1.44 12.77
CA GLN A 678 -23.97 -0.10 13.27
C GLN A 678 -24.83 0.62 12.22
N LYS A 679 -25.71 1.52 12.67
CA LYS A 679 -26.69 2.18 11.78
C LYS A 679 -26.05 3.09 10.74
N SER A 680 -24.93 3.72 11.06
CA SER A 680 -24.31 4.75 10.24
C SER A 680 -23.22 4.20 9.31
N LEU A 681 -23.27 4.58 8.04
CA LEU A 681 -22.22 4.28 7.06
C LEU A 681 -20.89 4.99 7.33
N LYS A 682 -20.86 6.03 8.17
CA LYS A 682 -19.61 6.72 8.52
C LYS A 682 -18.57 5.82 9.15
N TYR A 683 -18.98 4.69 9.74
CA TYR A 683 -18.05 3.72 10.33
C TYR A 683 -17.06 3.12 9.33
N VAL A 684 -17.33 3.22 8.02
CA VAL A 684 -16.37 2.89 6.96
C VAL A 684 -15.10 3.72 7.08
N LEU A 685 -15.18 4.99 7.51
CA LEU A 685 -14.02 5.86 7.69
C LEU A 685 -13.10 5.37 8.83
N TYR A 686 -13.66 4.83 9.91
CA TYR A 686 -12.85 4.22 10.98
C TYR A 686 -12.14 2.95 10.51
N LEU A 687 -12.77 2.14 9.65
CA LEU A 687 -12.10 0.98 9.05
C LEU A 687 -10.88 1.38 8.21
N LEU A 688 -10.89 2.57 7.63
CA LEU A 688 -9.75 3.16 6.93
C LEU A 688 -8.69 3.73 7.89
N GLY A 689 -8.99 3.82 9.18
CA GLY A 689 -8.10 4.33 10.22
C GLY A 689 -8.11 5.84 10.36
N TYR A 690 -9.21 6.51 9.97
CA TYR A 690 -9.40 7.93 10.24
C TYR A 690 -9.92 8.13 11.67
N GLU A 691 -9.38 9.14 12.34
CA GLU A 691 -9.81 9.55 13.67
C GLU A 691 -10.95 10.59 13.60
N ASP A 692 -11.73 10.75 14.68
CA ASP A 692 -12.84 11.73 14.75
C ASP A 692 -12.41 13.15 14.35
N ALA A 693 -11.21 13.56 14.73
CA ALA A 693 -10.67 14.88 14.35
C ALA A 693 -10.51 15.02 12.84
N GLU A 694 -9.96 13.99 12.17
CA GLU A 694 -9.79 13.94 10.72
C GLU A 694 -11.16 13.87 10.02
N ILE A 695 -12.07 13.04 10.55
CA ILE A 695 -13.44 12.88 10.02
C ILE A 695 -14.19 14.22 10.08
N ARG A 696 -14.08 14.98 11.19
CA ARG A 696 -14.70 16.33 11.27
C ARG A 696 -14.13 17.34 10.30
N GLN A 697 -12.83 17.29 10.00
CA GLN A 697 -12.24 18.15 8.96
C GLN A 697 -12.83 17.86 7.58
N LEU A 698 -13.18 16.60 7.33
CA LEU A 698 -13.84 16.19 6.09
C LEU A 698 -15.30 16.66 6.03
N ALA A 699 -15.95 16.87 7.17
CA ALA A 699 -17.33 17.35 7.26
C ALA A 699 -17.46 18.88 7.05
N ASN A 700 -16.55 19.65 7.68
CA ASN A 700 -16.68 21.10 7.83
C ASN A 700 -16.10 21.90 6.64
N SER A 701 -15.55 21.25 5.68
CA SER A 701 -14.97 21.83 4.48
C SER A 701 -15.74 21.37 3.25
#